data_d5567b351a844354ad7e5d9c309fb46b
#
_entry.id   d5567b351a844354ad7e5d9c309fb46b
#
_cell.length_a   1.000
_cell.length_b   1.000
_cell.length_c   1.000
_cell.angle_alpha   90.00
_cell.angle_beta   90.00
_cell.angle_gamma   90.00
#
_symmetry.space_group_name_H-M   'P 1'
#
loop_
_entity.id
_entity.type
_entity.pdbx_description
1 polymer ?
#
loop_
_entity_poly.entity_id
_entity_poly.type
_entity_poly.pdbx_seq_one_letter_code
_entity_poly.pdbx_strand_id
1 'polypeptide(L)'
;MRNIWTVLRLLLVCFLSTAAVAVGQVNPVIHAVVDGIEYGKPDSAAPKLIVSQMRLDIKIHGRMAEVVIETTITNPSDEEVEARYSLSMPTDAVVTGYALDIKGKLIDGVLLDQPKAKAVYEDEIRKDIDPGLAEVTRGNVFQTRIYRIDSEESRTIRVRYVAPVDLASGLIMPLQSEGPIGNLIITLSADGLKAPPSIALPQGGVAQWVKQGAVWRATSEAKDRALDGPLTLSGGAVTGEMLVSRHTNGRDYFQIADFDRTRDSQTLTPGRIRIYWDSSLSRRDDLLTSEIALLKSLFAKVPDAKLELVRFHAAEPRVEGFSTGESALAALANTTYRGGTSFKNLDNAGSGRADLCLLFSDGAPTLDTDAEFRPGCRLAVITSAKDANRTRLGRMARAAKGQLLQLTETNGADLVERLLKPAITVVDAQDSNGNRLSFRNLTAPDGRWFVVGQMPNSGTDVVLTVAGLRKGLKEQIYSPAETGKNNAAGALWAADAIEALAENPLMRDTMHKMAQSHQVASPTMAFMVLDRPDQYLRANIEPPVGYDEEWMEEYRELAAERKKEQDDARKEKLELAVESWAERKTWWNKRLDPPKRVKPKPVSDGRTPPPSAPPPPLSVPAKAEGVQGGGFVGSGAAGSEESGYDDIIVTSQRVSENLQSVPLSISVIGSAQTETKVEIADVLSKRPYLKELDAAPVEKRPLVLTEQEKIYGMLPGFYLDASEWFRLKGEVDLAAALLLSALELPATNDETRHIVAFRLERTGRVDAAIAMLELLAASSDFRPQPKRSLALALIARARKGGAGALIDLERAFKLLKDVALEPSDVDQGSDFEGIETVALMEANAITPRIDALGGNWTLDKRLVGKLDTDVRIVIEWTNDDADIDLWVIEPGGERVYYGNEDSEGGGLISNDMTDGYGPEEYVVRRAKPGKYRIKIDGYSGDRLNPNGNGQIMVRMIRDFARPNEQQDLVDAEISFDDEVDDGEDNQPARTDGDAADDYGGKLIATMTVAKKVRNSK
;
A
#
# COMPACT_ATOMS: atom_id res chain seq x y z
N MET A 1 11.40 66.51 28.32
CA MET A 1 11.28 66.24 26.86
C MET A 1 12.42 65.42 26.27
N ARG A 2 13.45 65.08 27.01
CA ARG A 2 14.59 64.28 26.47
C ARG A 2 14.42 62.78 26.66
N ASN A 3 13.58 62.31 27.52
CA ASN A 3 13.36 60.87 27.80
C ASN A 3 12.26 60.24 26.95
N ILE A 4 11.43 61.01 26.28
CA ILE A 4 10.34 60.48 25.40
C ILE A 4 10.91 60.05 24.05
N TRP A 5 11.98 60.72 23.55
CA TRP A 5 12.63 60.33 22.29
C TRP A 5 13.48 59.04 22.37
N THR A 6 13.94 58.71 23.54
CA THR A 6 14.75 57.46 23.76
C THR A 6 13.82 56.25 23.82
N VAL A 7 12.65 56.37 24.43
CA VAL A 7 11.65 55.33 24.52
C VAL A 7 10.97 55.09 23.13
N LEU A 8 10.74 56.16 22.34
CA LEU A 8 10.18 56.02 21.02
C LEU A 8 11.21 55.39 20.02
N ARG A 9 12.53 55.61 20.18
CA ARG A 9 13.56 54.92 19.40
C ARG A 9 13.75 53.48 19.79
N LEU A 10 13.60 53.10 21.05
CA LEU A 10 13.57 51.71 21.50
C LEU A 10 12.30 50.97 21.06
N LEU A 11 11.15 51.60 21.03
CA LEU A 11 9.93 51.02 20.49
C LEU A 11 9.94 50.87 18.95
N LEU A 12 10.60 51.78 18.22
CA LEU A 12 10.75 51.71 16.78
C LEU A 12 11.79 50.66 16.34
N VAL A 13 12.80 50.34 17.18
CA VAL A 13 13.75 49.25 16.95
C VAL A 13 13.18 47.88 17.30
N CYS A 14 12.23 47.82 18.26
CA CYS A 14 11.53 46.55 18.56
C CYS A 14 10.40 46.18 17.54
N PHE A 15 9.95 47.13 16.70
CA PHE A 15 8.96 46.85 15.66
C PHE A 15 9.58 46.58 14.28
N LEU A 16 10.90 46.63 14.16
CA LEU A 16 11.61 46.32 12.92
C LEU A 16 12.37 44.99 12.92
N SER A 17 12.12 44.09 13.89
CA SER A 17 12.81 42.81 14.00
C SER A 17 11.90 41.63 14.18
N THR A 18 10.75 41.58 13.51
CA THR A 18 10.00 40.33 13.27
C THR A 18 9.26 40.34 11.94
N ALA A 19 9.91 40.81 10.88
CA ALA A 19 9.67 40.20 9.60
C ALA A 19 10.52 38.91 9.62
N ALA A 20 9.98 37.84 10.22
CA ALA A 20 10.42 36.52 9.85
C ALA A 20 10.15 36.43 8.34
N VAL A 21 11.19 36.58 7.55
CA VAL A 21 11.20 36.15 6.16
C VAL A 21 10.80 34.68 6.25
N ALA A 22 9.59 34.34 5.86
CA ALA A 22 9.22 32.98 5.59
C ALA A 22 10.22 32.55 4.51
N VAL A 23 11.26 31.82 4.90
CA VAL A 23 12.17 31.17 3.94
C VAL A 23 11.23 30.25 3.17
N GLY A 24 10.97 30.60 1.91
CA GLY A 24 10.15 29.79 1.04
C GLY A 24 10.74 28.39 0.98
N GLN A 25 9.90 27.39 1.02
CA GLN A 25 10.38 26.01 0.94
C GLN A 25 10.89 25.73 -0.48
N VAL A 26 12.09 25.17 -0.61
CA VAL A 26 12.69 24.76 -1.90
C VAL A 26 11.71 23.88 -2.67
N ASN A 27 11.53 24.15 -3.96
CA ASN A 27 10.66 23.39 -4.87
C ASN A 27 11.05 23.65 -6.34
N PRO A 28 11.51 22.68 -7.11
CA PRO A 28 11.67 21.26 -6.72
C PRO A 28 12.80 21.04 -5.70
N VAL A 29 12.64 20.02 -4.89
CA VAL A 29 13.68 19.52 -3.96
C VAL A 29 14.46 18.43 -4.67
N ILE A 30 15.80 18.53 -4.64
CA ILE A 30 16.69 17.56 -5.29
C ILE A 30 17.76 17.16 -4.27
N HIS A 31 17.79 15.87 -3.90
CA HIS A 31 18.75 15.31 -2.96
C HIS A 31 19.60 14.25 -3.61
N ALA A 32 20.90 14.22 -3.29
CA ALA A 32 21.78 13.12 -3.62
C ALA A 32 21.63 12.00 -2.56
N VAL A 33 21.72 10.75 -3.00
CA VAL A 33 21.76 9.56 -2.16
C VAL A 33 23.01 8.78 -2.55
N VAL A 34 23.85 8.42 -1.57
CA VAL A 34 25.04 7.58 -1.76
C VAL A 34 24.91 6.39 -0.80
N ASP A 35 25.06 5.17 -1.30
CA ASP A 35 24.93 3.93 -0.54
C ASP A 35 23.63 3.85 0.32
N GLY A 36 22.51 4.34 -0.21
CA GLY A 36 21.22 4.33 0.48
C GLY A 36 21.05 5.40 1.57
N ILE A 37 22.06 6.23 1.82
CA ILE A 37 22.02 7.34 2.80
C ILE A 37 21.58 8.63 2.10
N GLU A 38 20.46 9.19 2.54
CA GLU A 38 19.92 10.44 2.02
C GLU A 38 20.68 11.65 2.60
N TYR A 39 21.38 12.36 1.75
CA TYR A 39 22.11 13.57 2.09
C TYR A 39 21.27 14.81 1.78
N GLY A 40 20.79 15.50 2.79
CA GLY A 40 19.97 16.71 2.64
C GLY A 40 19.99 17.61 3.87
N LYS A 41 20.84 17.31 4.85
CA LYS A 41 21.06 18.20 6.01
C LYS A 41 22.23 19.16 5.72
N PRO A 42 22.19 20.43 6.22
CA PRO A 42 23.17 21.48 5.90
C PRO A 42 24.62 21.17 6.24
N ASP A 43 24.91 20.14 7.03
CA ASP A 43 26.25 19.79 7.52
C ASP A 43 26.80 18.45 6.96
N SER A 44 26.12 17.82 6.00
CA SER A 44 26.63 16.57 5.40
C SER A 44 27.64 16.87 4.29
N ALA A 45 28.74 16.11 4.22
CA ALA A 45 29.76 16.18 3.18
C ALA A 45 29.31 15.60 1.82
N ALA A 46 28.04 15.60 1.55
CA ALA A 46 27.43 15.01 0.36
C ALA A 46 27.77 15.76 -0.93
N PRO A 47 27.90 15.08 -2.07
CA PRO A 47 28.00 15.72 -3.37
C PRO A 47 26.78 16.61 -3.62
N LYS A 48 27.00 17.88 -3.92
CA LYS A 48 25.91 18.81 -4.22
C LYS A 48 25.54 18.73 -5.70
N LEU A 49 24.39 18.13 -6.00
CA LEU A 49 23.84 18.13 -7.36
C LEU A 49 23.52 19.56 -7.82
N ILE A 50 23.76 19.85 -9.09
CA ILE A 50 23.47 21.16 -9.71
C ILE A 50 22.41 21.02 -10.80
N VAL A 51 21.50 22.01 -10.89
CA VAL A 51 20.58 22.14 -12.01
C VAL A 51 21.25 22.91 -13.12
N SER A 52 21.79 22.20 -14.11
CA SER A 52 22.49 22.83 -15.25
C SER A 52 21.51 23.48 -16.24
N GLN A 53 20.31 22.94 -16.40
CA GLN A 53 19.24 23.52 -17.22
C GLN A 53 17.87 23.25 -16.60
N MET A 54 16.96 24.26 -16.69
CA MET A 54 15.55 24.10 -16.43
C MET A 54 14.73 24.80 -17.52
N ARG A 55 13.78 24.08 -18.07
CA ARG A 55 12.84 24.61 -19.08
C ARG A 55 11.41 24.42 -18.59
N LEU A 56 10.64 25.51 -18.60
CA LEU A 56 9.22 25.54 -18.29
C LEU A 56 8.44 25.93 -19.56
N ASP A 57 7.59 25.06 -20.02
CA ASP A 57 6.65 25.31 -21.13
C ASP A 57 5.23 25.31 -20.58
N ILE A 58 4.52 26.44 -20.64
CA ILE A 58 3.19 26.63 -20.05
C ILE A 58 2.22 27.03 -21.15
N LYS A 59 1.21 26.17 -21.40
CA LYS A 59 0.15 26.40 -22.38
C LYS A 59 -1.17 26.62 -21.65
N ILE A 60 -1.73 27.82 -21.78
CA ILE A 60 -3.00 28.19 -21.16
C ILE A 60 -4.13 28.04 -22.20
N HIS A 61 -5.09 27.20 -21.90
CA HIS A 61 -6.30 26.95 -22.68
C HIS A 61 -7.53 27.45 -21.91
N GLY A 62 -7.89 28.73 -22.11
CA GLY A 62 -8.94 29.39 -21.33
C GLY A 62 -8.60 29.47 -19.85
N ARG A 63 -9.12 28.55 -19.01
CA ARG A 63 -8.92 28.50 -17.56
C ARG A 63 -8.12 27.28 -17.10
N MET A 64 -7.42 26.65 -18.01
CA MET A 64 -6.56 25.48 -17.75
C MET A 64 -5.15 25.73 -18.23
N ALA A 65 -4.16 25.24 -17.52
CA ALA A 65 -2.77 25.24 -17.95
C ALA A 65 -2.26 23.81 -18.14
N GLU A 66 -1.65 23.54 -19.28
CA GLU A 66 -0.75 22.40 -19.48
C GLU A 66 0.68 22.88 -19.22
N VAL A 67 1.38 22.22 -18.30
CA VAL A 67 2.72 22.60 -17.86
C VAL A 67 3.68 21.46 -18.14
N VAL A 68 4.80 21.77 -18.75
CA VAL A 68 5.94 20.87 -18.95
C VAL A 68 7.14 21.48 -18.24
N ILE A 69 7.77 20.71 -17.36
CA ILE A 69 9.01 21.07 -16.69
C ILE A 69 10.06 20.06 -17.09
N GLU A 70 11.11 20.51 -17.76
CA GLU A 70 12.31 19.72 -18.02
C GLU A 70 13.43 20.23 -17.11
N THR A 71 14.04 19.32 -16.33
CA THR A 71 15.12 19.62 -15.41
C THR A 71 16.32 18.72 -15.72
N THR A 72 17.45 19.33 -16.07
CA THR A 72 18.72 18.62 -16.25
C THR A 72 19.54 18.76 -14.97
N ILE A 73 19.81 17.62 -14.33
CA ILE A 73 20.56 17.50 -13.09
C ILE A 73 21.94 16.96 -13.43
N THR A 74 22.97 17.62 -12.95
CA THR A 74 24.37 17.26 -13.18
C THR A 74 25.02 16.88 -11.86
N ASN A 75 25.73 15.77 -11.85
CA ASN A 75 26.59 15.34 -10.75
C ASN A 75 28.01 15.89 -10.98
N PRO A 76 28.47 16.94 -10.23
CA PRO A 76 29.79 17.49 -10.39
C PRO A 76 30.86 16.79 -9.55
N SER A 77 30.53 15.69 -8.87
CA SER A 77 31.45 14.94 -8.01
C SER A 77 32.16 13.82 -8.76
N ASP A 78 33.22 13.29 -8.14
CA ASP A 78 33.98 12.14 -8.64
C ASP A 78 33.27 10.80 -8.28
N GLU A 79 32.19 10.85 -7.53
CA GLU A 79 31.42 9.67 -7.07
C GLU A 79 30.11 9.53 -7.84
N GLU A 80 29.66 8.30 -8.02
CA GLU A 80 28.35 7.96 -8.55
C GLU A 80 27.26 8.24 -7.51
N VAL A 81 26.12 8.81 -7.93
CA VAL A 81 25.02 9.15 -7.01
C VAL A 81 23.65 8.78 -7.57
N GLU A 82 22.74 8.43 -6.69
CA GLU A 82 21.30 8.44 -6.97
C GLU A 82 20.74 9.85 -6.67
N ALA A 83 19.82 10.35 -7.48
CA ALA A 83 19.11 11.58 -7.20
C ALA A 83 17.64 11.33 -6.88
N ARG A 84 17.15 11.97 -5.82
CA ARG A 84 15.71 12.04 -5.53
C ARG A 84 15.18 13.41 -5.89
N TYR A 85 14.15 13.44 -6.72
CA TYR A 85 13.49 14.65 -7.16
C TYR A 85 12.08 14.70 -6.65
N SER A 86 11.68 15.79 -5.99
CA SER A 86 10.33 16.01 -5.47
C SER A 86 9.82 17.38 -5.89
N LEU A 87 8.61 17.42 -6.46
CA LEU A 87 7.95 18.64 -6.93
C LEU A 87 6.57 18.78 -6.30
N SER A 88 6.39 19.75 -5.42
CA SER A 88 5.07 20.11 -4.87
C SER A 88 4.23 20.80 -5.95
N MET A 89 3.06 20.27 -6.20
CA MET A 89 2.17 20.69 -7.29
C MET A 89 1.22 21.79 -6.85
N PRO A 90 0.74 22.66 -7.77
CA PRO A 90 -0.37 23.57 -7.50
C PRO A 90 -1.63 22.82 -7.06
N THR A 91 -2.55 23.52 -6.37
CA THR A 91 -3.84 22.96 -5.96
C THR A 91 -4.65 22.46 -7.16
N ASP A 92 -5.25 21.27 -7.03
CA ASP A 92 -5.99 20.56 -8.08
C ASP A 92 -5.16 20.20 -9.32
N ALA A 93 -3.83 20.38 -9.33
CA ALA A 93 -2.99 19.92 -10.43
C ALA A 93 -2.97 18.40 -10.53
N VAL A 94 -2.83 17.89 -11.75
CA VAL A 94 -2.84 16.47 -12.08
C VAL A 94 -1.68 16.15 -13.00
N VAL A 95 -0.83 15.19 -12.61
CA VAL A 95 0.31 14.74 -13.43
C VAL A 95 -0.20 13.94 -14.62
N THR A 96 0.27 14.32 -15.82
CA THR A 96 -0.15 13.73 -17.10
C THR A 96 1.01 13.13 -17.88
N GLY A 97 2.20 13.10 -17.34
CA GLY A 97 3.35 12.46 -17.98
C GLY A 97 4.64 12.63 -17.21
N TYR A 98 5.49 11.65 -17.39
CA TYR A 98 6.88 11.62 -16.93
C TYR A 98 7.75 11.07 -18.05
N ALA A 99 8.96 11.57 -18.18
CA ALA A 99 9.99 10.97 -19.01
C ALA A 99 11.35 11.10 -18.33
N LEU A 100 12.19 10.12 -18.58
CA LEU A 100 13.58 10.07 -18.10
C LEU A 100 14.53 9.98 -19.28
N ASP A 101 15.62 10.70 -19.21
CA ASP A 101 16.74 10.58 -20.16
C ASP A 101 17.52 9.29 -19.88
N ILE A 102 17.51 8.39 -20.82
CA ILE A 102 18.32 7.19 -20.84
C ILE A 102 19.22 7.25 -22.06
N LYS A 103 20.54 7.32 -21.82
CA LYS A 103 21.56 7.39 -22.87
C LYS A 103 21.34 8.53 -23.90
N GLY A 104 20.88 9.69 -23.42
CA GLY A 104 20.65 10.88 -24.25
C GLY A 104 19.30 10.90 -24.99
N LYS A 105 18.42 9.94 -24.75
CA LYS A 105 17.03 9.91 -25.28
C LYS A 105 16.02 10.04 -24.13
N LEU A 106 15.09 11.00 -24.21
CA LEU A 106 13.96 11.09 -23.30
C LEU A 106 12.92 10.03 -23.65
N ILE A 107 12.77 9.04 -22.76
CA ILE A 107 11.78 7.96 -22.89
C ILE A 107 10.58 8.29 -22.01
N ASP A 108 9.38 8.30 -22.61
CA ASP A 108 8.13 8.53 -21.88
C ASP A 108 7.77 7.30 -21.02
N GLY A 109 7.31 7.55 -19.78
CA GLY A 109 6.88 6.51 -18.89
C GLY A 109 5.50 5.94 -19.23
N VAL A 110 5.32 4.66 -18.94
CA VAL A 110 4.05 3.94 -19.04
C VAL A 110 3.35 3.97 -17.67
N LEU A 111 2.03 4.21 -17.68
CA LEU A 111 1.23 4.18 -16.45
C LEU A 111 0.91 2.74 -16.05
N LEU A 112 1.27 2.40 -14.82
CA LEU A 112 1.02 1.13 -14.17
C LEU A 112 0.36 1.33 -12.81
N ASP A 113 -0.19 0.26 -12.24
CA ASP A 113 -0.46 0.22 -10.81
C ASP A 113 0.81 0.47 -10.01
N GLN A 114 0.71 1.30 -8.98
CA GLN A 114 1.84 1.66 -8.13
C GLN A 114 2.56 0.44 -7.54
N PRO A 115 1.88 -0.59 -6.97
CA PRO A 115 2.57 -1.78 -6.46
C PRO A 115 3.30 -2.57 -7.55
N LYS A 116 2.69 -2.74 -8.73
CA LYS A 116 3.35 -3.40 -9.86
C LYS A 116 4.58 -2.61 -10.34
N ALA A 117 4.45 -1.29 -10.44
CA ALA A 117 5.55 -0.42 -10.83
C ALA A 117 6.74 -0.53 -9.87
N LYS A 118 6.47 -0.58 -8.54
CA LYS A 118 7.51 -0.77 -7.52
C LYS A 118 8.19 -2.13 -7.63
N ALA A 119 7.42 -3.21 -7.78
CA ALA A 119 7.97 -4.55 -7.92
C ALA A 119 8.88 -4.67 -9.15
N VAL A 120 8.46 -4.12 -10.30
CA VAL A 120 9.29 -4.08 -11.52
C VAL A 120 10.55 -3.23 -11.30
N TYR A 121 10.43 -2.07 -10.63
CA TYR A 121 11.55 -1.21 -10.33
C TYR A 121 12.60 -1.91 -9.45
N GLU A 122 12.17 -2.58 -8.38
CA GLU A 122 13.04 -3.31 -7.47
C GLU A 122 13.71 -4.52 -8.16
N ASP A 123 12.98 -5.24 -9.01
CA ASP A 123 13.52 -6.36 -9.79
C ASP A 123 14.59 -5.92 -10.80
N GLU A 124 14.37 -4.80 -11.50
CA GLU A 124 15.36 -4.29 -12.47
C GLU A 124 16.61 -3.74 -11.76
N ILE A 125 16.48 -3.08 -10.60
CA ILE A 125 17.64 -2.63 -9.80
C ILE A 125 18.49 -3.81 -9.31
N ARG A 126 17.87 -4.92 -8.87
CA ARG A 126 18.60 -6.13 -8.48
C ARG A 126 19.46 -6.70 -9.63
N LYS A 127 19.11 -6.40 -10.88
CA LYS A 127 19.83 -6.79 -12.09
C LYS A 127 20.84 -5.72 -12.56
N ASP A 128 21.12 -4.73 -11.72
CA ASP A 128 22.01 -3.56 -12.02
C ASP A 128 21.55 -2.78 -13.28
N ILE A 129 20.23 -2.67 -13.44
CA ILE A 129 19.58 -1.94 -14.54
C ILE A 129 19.02 -0.63 -13.99
N ASP A 130 18.96 0.41 -14.83
CA ASP A 130 18.55 1.78 -14.50
C ASP A 130 17.07 2.04 -14.90
N PRO A 131 16.06 1.64 -14.11
CA PRO A 131 14.67 1.95 -14.38
C PRO A 131 14.28 3.32 -13.85
N GLY A 132 13.29 3.97 -14.46
CA GLY A 132 12.69 5.20 -13.96
C GLY A 132 11.34 4.94 -13.30
N LEU A 133 11.19 5.27 -12.01
CA LEU A 133 9.91 5.22 -11.29
C LEU A 133 9.49 6.61 -10.85
N ALA A 134 8.27 7.03 -11.22
CA ALA A 134 7.71 8.28 -10.76
C ALA A 134 6.31 8.11 -10.19
N GLU A 135 6.08 8.68 -9.02
CA GLU A 135 4.87 8.54 -8.23
C GLU A 135 4.27 9.91 -7.90
N VAL A 136 2.96 9.93 -7.62
CA VAL A 136 2.26 11.09 -7.08
C VAL A 136 1.72 10.72 -5.71
N THR A 137 2.15 11.45 -4.69
CA THR A 137 1.66 11.22 -3.32
C THR A 137 0.22 11.74 -3.16
N ARG A 138 -0.48 11.28 -2.13
CA ARG A 138 -1.82 11.81 -1.76
C ARG A 138 -1.80 13.32 -1.46
N GLY A 139 -0.66 13.81 -0.97
CA GLY A 139 -0.41 15.25 -0.77
C GLY A 139 -0.20 16.06 -2.04
N ASN A 140 -0.36 15.45 -3.22
CA ASN A 140 -0.13 16.04 -4.53
C ASN A 140 1.33 16.50 -4.75
N VAL A 141 2.27 15.69 -4.30
CA VAL A 141 3.71 15.86 -4.58
C VAL A 141 4.12 14.80 -5.59
N PHE A 142 4.70 15.26 -6.70
CA PHE A 142 5.35 14.36 -7.66
C PHE A 142 6.74 13.99 -7.11
N GLN A 143 7.08 12.70 -7.16
CA GLN A 143 8.37 12.18 -6.72
C GLN A 143 8.93 11.21 -7.75
N THR A 144 10.24 11.26 -7.99
CA THR A 144 10.94 10.27 -8.79
C THR A 144 12.34 10.02 -8.26
N ARG A 145 12.82 8.80 -8.44
CA ARG A 145 14.21 8.42 -8.23
C ARG A 145 14.88 8.32 -9.58
N ILE A 146 16.08 8.88 -9.66
CA ILE A 146 16.96 8.79 -10.81
C ILE A 146 18.15 7.97 -10.32
N TYR A 147 18.11 6.67 -10.64
CA TYR A 147 19.18 5.76 -10.30
C TYR A 147 20.38 6.11 -11.18
N ARG A 148 21.56 6.11 -10.57
CA ARG A 148 22.86 6.25 -11.19
C ARG A 148 23.05 7.47 -12.11
N ILE A 149 23.56 8.56 -11.49
CA ILE A 149 24.20 9.66 -12.23
C ILE A 149 25.69 9.51 -12.04
N ASP A 150 26.39 9.06 -13.08
CA ASP A 150 27.85 8.87 -13.04
C ASP A 150 28.57 10.20 -12.80
N SER A 151 29.85 10.09 -12.40
CA SER A 151 30.74 11.25 -12.20
C SER A 151 30.73 12.16 -13.43
N GLU A 152 30.57 13.49 -13.22
CA GLU A 152 30.51 14.53 -14.25
C GLU A 152 29.40 14.38 -15.30
N GLU A 153 28.46 13.39 -15.13
CA GLU A 153 27.34 13.18 -16.04
C GLU A 153 26.08 13.97 -15.64
N SER A 154 25.14 14.01 -16.58
CA SER A 154 23.86 14.70 -16.41
C SER A 154 22.68 13.79 -16.80
N ARG A 155 21.58 13.92 -16.07
CA ARG A 155 20.30 13.29 -16.40
C ARG A 155 19.20 14.33 -16.55
N THR A 156 18.36 14.16 -17.52
CA THR A 156 17.19 15.04 -17.76
C THR A 156 15.91 14.30 -17.42
N ILE A 157 15.07 14.94 -16.61
CA ILE A 157 13.70 14.50 -16.36
C ILE A 157 12.73 15.49 -16.98
N ARG A 158 11.57 14.98 -17.42
CA ARG A 158 10.45 15.79 -17.89
C ARG A 158 9.19 15.40 -17.15
N VAL A 159 8.58 16.38 -16.47
CA VAL A 159 7.29 16.23 -15.78
C VAL A 159 6.24 17.01 -16.53
N ARG A 160 5.11 16.40 -16.83
CA ARG A 160 3.94 17.05 -17.44
C ARG A 160 2.78 17.01 -16.46
N TYR A 161 2.11 18.14 -16.28
CA TYR A 161 0.89 18.19 -15.49
C TYR A 161 -0.08 19.23 -16.04
N VAL A 162 -1.35 19.11 -15.64
CA VAL A 162 -2.39 20.10 -15.91
C VAL A 162 -2.85 20.73 -14.59
N ALA A 163 -3.17 22.03 -14.62
CA ALA A 163 -3.65 22.76 -13.46
C ALA A 163 -4.76 23.73 -13.82
N PRO A 164 -5.76 23.97 -12.93
CA PRO A 164 -6.74 25.03 -13.14
C PRO A 164 -6.08 26.41 -13.00
N VAL A 165 -6.50 27.35 -13.83
CA VAL A 165 -6.10 28.77 -13.77
C VAL A 165 -7.32 29.59 -13.40
N ASP A 166 -7.49 29.90 -12.13
CA ASP A 166 -8.48 30.91 -11.74
C ASP A 166 -7.90 32.30 -12.03
N LEU A 167 -8.41 32.93 -13.07
CA LEU A 167 -7.92 34.22 -13.52
C LEU A 167 -8.09 35.36 -12.47
N ALA A 168 -8.87 35.14 -11.41
CA ALA A 168 -9.04 36.12 -10.34
C ALA A 168 -8.00 35.93 -9.20
N SER A 169 -7.78 34.71 -8.76
CA SER A 169 -6.75 34.36 -7.75
C SER A 169 -5.40 34.02 -8.40
N GLY A 170 -5.40 33.71 -9.68
CA GLY A 170 -4.23 33.33 -10.44
C GLY A 170 -3.88 31.83 -10.32
N LEU A 171 -2.92 31.40 -11.15
CA LEU A 171 -2.18 30.15 -10.95
C LEU A 171 -0.88 30.50 -10.23
N ILE A 172 -0.65 29.87 -9.09
CA ILE A 172 0.57 30.00 -8.31
C ILE A 172 1.34 28.67 -8.43
N MET A 173 2.48 28.69 -9.10
CA MET A 173 3.40 27.58 -9.16
C MET A 173 4.49 27.81 -8.11
N PRO A 174 4.55 27.04 -7.02
CA PRO A 174 5.56 27.24 -5.97
C PRO A 174 6.91 26.78 -6.51
N LEU A 175 7.77 27.71 -6.89
CA LEU A 175 9.11 27.43 -7.44
C LEU A 175 10.14 28.17 -6.61
N GLN A 176 11.15 27.43 -6.12
CA GLN A 176 12.29 28.00 -5.40
C GLN A 176 13.47 27.04 -5.49
N SER A 177 14.63 27.51 -5.94
CA SER A 177 15.85 26.69 -6.05
C SER A 177 16.82 26.92 -4.90
N GLU A 178 17.61 25.90 -4.54
CA GLU A 178 18.68 26.02 -3.54
C GLU A 178 19.88 26.87 -4.04
N GLY A 179 20.06 26.92 -5.35
CA GLY A 179 21.17 27.61 -5.99
C GLY A 179 20.79 28.13 -7.37
N PRO A 180 21.73 28.76 -8.07
CA PRO A 180 21.51 29.24 -9.41
C PRO A 180 21.32 28.08 -10.38
N ILE A 181 20.40 28.27 -11.33
CA ILE A 181 20.14 27.38 -12.48
C ILE A 181 21.01 27.87 -13.63
N GLY A 182 21.82 27.00 -14.21
CA GLY A 182 22.76 27.37 -15.28
C GLY A 182 22.08 27.99 -16.48
N ASN A 183 21.01 27.35 -17.00
CA ASN A 183 20.19 27.89 -18.09
C ASN A 183 18.72 27.74 -17.79
N LEU A 184 18.00 28.85 -17.59
CA LEU A 184 16.58 28.90 -17.30
C LEU A 184 15.82 29.44 -18.51
N ILE A 185 14.87 28.66 -19.04
CA ILE A 185 14.00 29.05 -20.15
C ILE A 185 12.52 28.88 -19.74
N ILE A 186 11.74 29.97 -19.80
CA ILE A 186 10.31 29.95 -19.53
C ILE A 186 9.57 30.41 -20.77
N THR A 187 8.74 29.51 -21.34
CA THR A 187 7.90 29.77 -22.50
C THR A 187 6.44 29.71 -22.10
N LEU A 188 5.68 30.72 -22.44
CA LEU A 188 4.24 30.77 -22.19
C LEU A 188 3.46 30.97 -23.50
N SER A 189 2.39 30.25 -23.64
CA SER A 189 1.39 30.45 -24.69
C SER A 189 -0.02 30.45 -24.11
N ALA A 190 -0.95 31.22 -24.71
CA ALA A 190 -2.32 31.25 -24.22
C ALA A 190 -3.31 31.43 -25.36
N ASP A 191 -4.36 30.62 -25.36
CA ASP A 191 -5.50 30.70 -26.26
C ASP A 191 -6.84 30.71 -25.49
N GLY A 192 -7.97 30.93 -26.18
CA GLY A 192 -9.27 31.02 -25.52
C GLY A 192 -9.44 32.27 -24.65
N LEU A 193 -8.52 33.24 -24.73
CA LEU A 193 -8.49 34.46 -23.93
C LEU A 193 -8.72 35.72 -24.75
N LYS A 194 -9.57 36.62 -24.26
CA LYS A 194 -9.68 38.00 -24.75
C LYS A 194 -8.48 38.85 -24.32
N ALA A 195 -7.98 38.60 -23.09
CA ALA A 195 -6.81 39.26 -22.54
C ALA A 195 -5.97 38.22 -21.73
N PRO A 196 -4.66 38.20 -21.92
CA PRO A 196 -3.79 37.26 -21.21
C PRO A 196 -3.61 37.69 -19.75
N PRO A 197 -3.21 36.75 -18.85
CA PRO A 197 -2.90 37.08 -17.45
C PRO A 197 -1.59 37.88 -17.33
N SER A 198 -1.42 38.58 -16.22
CA SER A 198 -0.14 39.17 -15.82
C SER A 198 0.82 38.07 -15.39
N ILE A 199 2.10 38.23 -15.68
CA ILE A 199 3.15 37.27 -15.38
C ILE A 199 4.04 37.85 -14.28
N ALA A 200 4.20 37.13 -13.15
CA ALA A 200 5.28 37.36 -12.19
C ALA A 200 6.25 36.17 -12.27
N LEU A 201 7.50 36.44 -12.60
CA LEU A 201 8.54 35.43 -12.82
C LEU A 201 9.28 35.12 -11.52
N PRO A 202 9.64 33.86 -11.25
CA PRO A 202 10.31 33.42 -10.02
C PRO A 202 11.73 33.95 -9.88
N GLN A 203 12.42 34.26 -11.02
CA GLN A 203 13.75 34.85 -11.04
C GLN A 203 13.75 36.39 -11.07
N GLY A 204 12.57 37.01 -10.97
CA GLY A 204 12.39 38.42 -11.25
C GLY A 204 12.43 38.76 -12.74
N GLY A 205 12.28 40.05 -13.07
CA GLY A 205 12.20 40.51 -14.46
C GLY A 205 10.78 40.53 -15.02
N VAL A 206 10.63 40.80 -16.30
CA VAL A 206 9.33 40.98 -16.98
C VAL A 206 9.30 40.16 -18.26
N ALA A 207 8.31 39.28 -18.37
CA ALA A 207 7.92 38.67 -19.63
C ALA A 207 6.72 39.42 -20.22
N GLN A 208 6.77 39.75 -21.49
CA GLN A 208 5.69 40.48 -22.18
C GLN A 208 4.97 39.58 -23.17
N TRP A 209 3.65 39.64 -23.14
CA TRP A 209 2.80 38.94 -24.09
C TRP A 209 2.82 39.62 -25.47
N VAL A 210 3.08 38.81 -26.49
CA VAL A 210 2.96 39.20 -27.89
C VAL A 210 1.83 38.40 -28.55
N LYS A 211 0.88 39.06 -29.17
CA LYS A 211 -0.24 38.40 -29.85
C LYS A 211 0.18 37.92 -31.23
N GLN A 212 0.03 36.63 -31.50
CA GLN A 212 0.30 35.99 -32.79
C GLN A 212 -0.95 35.24 -33.26
N GLY A 213 -1.76 35.86 -34.12
CA GLY A 213 -3.05 35.34 -34.53
C GLY A 213 -4.03 35.26 -33.36
N ALA A 214 -4.56 34.07 -33.07
CA ALA A 214 -5.44 33.79 -31.92
C ALA A 214 -4.69 33.49 -30.60
N VAL A 215 -3.36 33.30 -30.65
CA VAL A 215 -2.54 32.87 -29.52
C VAL A 215 -1.67 34.02 -29.01
N TRP A 216 -1.60 34.16 -27.69
CA TRP A 216 -0.65 35.03 -27.01
C TRP A 216 0.62 34.21 -26.66
N ARG A 217 1.82 34.82 -26.81
CA ARG A 217 3.09 34.19 -26.47
C ARG A 217 3.96 35.14 -25.64
N ALA A 218 4.71 34.55 -24.68
CA ALA A 218 5.72 35.25 -23.91
C ALA A 218 6.90 34.31 -23.67
N THR A 219 8.13 34.82 -23.62
CA THR A 219 9.32 34.02 -23.32
C THR A 219 10.23 34.82 -22.40
N SER A 220 10.91 34.12 -21.50
CA SER A 220 11.97 34.69 -20.64
C SER A 220 13.12 33.67 -20.59
N GLU A 221 14.34 34.19 -20.75
CA GLU A 221 15.57 33.42 -20.64
C GLU A 221 16.49 34.09 -19.59
N ALA A 222 17.13 33.26 -18.78
CA ALA A 222 18.08 33.71 -17.78
C ALA A 222 19.23 32.70 -17.64
N LYS A 223 20.41 33.17 -17.31
CA LYS A 223 21.59 32.33 -17.03
C LYS A 223 22.07 32.58 -15.61
N ASP A 224 22.49 31.52 -14.95
CA ASP A 224 23.04 31.55 -13.58
C ASP A 224 22.15 32.31 -12.60
N ARG A 225 20.85 32.01 -12.62
CA ARG A 225 19.80 32.62 -11.79
C ARG A 225 19.10 31.65 -10.89
N ALA A 226 18.95 32.01 -9.62
CA ALA A 226 18.09 31.29 -8.69
C ALA A 226 16.61 31.57 -8.93
N LEU A 227 15.75 30.63 -8.54
CA LEU A 227 14.31 30.85 -8.41
C LEU A 227 14.03 31.33 -6.99
N ASP A 228 13.60 32.58 -6.82
CA ASP A 228 13.44 33.23 -5.51
C ASP A 228 11.96 33.36 -5.09
N GLY A 229 11.07 32.59 -5.70
CA GLY A 229 9.64 32.64 -5.38
C GLY A 229 8.76 31.99 -6.45
N PRO A 230 7.44 32.04 -6.30
CA PRO A 230 6.52 31.39 -7.22
C PRO A 230 6.45 32.09 -8.59
N LEU A 231 6.26 31.29 -9.64
CA LEU A 231 5.71 31.82 -10.89
C LEU A 231 4.21 32.02 -10.71
N THR A 232 3.75 33.25 -10.93
CA THR A 232 2.34 33.60 -10.76
C THR A 232 1.74 34.14 -12.06
N LEU A 233 0.59 33.59 -12.44
CA LEU A 233 -0.24 34.04 -13.55
C LEU A 233 -1.56 34.56 -12.99
N SER A 234 -1.87 35.84 -13.09
CA SER A 234 -3.05 36.45 -12.47
C SER A 234 -3.76 37.45 -13.39
N GLY A 235 -5.08 37.59 -13.22
CA GLY A 235 -5.88 38.42 -14.10
C GLY A 235 -6.16 37.74 -15.44
N GLY A 236 -6.57 38.54 -16.41
CA GLY A 236 -6.94 38.05 -17.75
C GLY A 236 -8.46 37.93 -17.94
N ALA A 237 -8.89 37.62 -19.16
CA ALA A 237 -10.28 37.44 -19.51
C ALA A 237 -10.46 36.35 -20.57
N VAL A 238 -11.41 35.45 -20.35
CA VAL A 238 -11.77 34.37 -21.27
C VAL A 238 -12.72 34.83 -22.37
N THR A 239 -12.79 34.07 -23.47
CA THR A 239 -13.70 34.34 -24.60
C THR A 239 -15.15 33.99 -24.29
N GLY A 240 -15.42 33.04 -23.37
CA GLY A 240 -16.75 32.59 -22.97
C GLY A 240 -16.77 32.10 -21.53
N GLU A 241 -17.93 32.00 -20.89
CA GLU A 241 -18.12 31.48 -19.54
C GLU A 241 -17.94 29.96 -19.52
N MET A 242 -18.39 29.28 -20.59
CA MET A 242 -18.17 27.83 -20.84
C MET A 242 -17.23 27.67 -22.04
N LEU A 243 -16.17 26.93 -21.87
CA LEU A 243 -15.22 26.58 -22.92
C LEU A 243 -15.22 25.08 -23.11
N VAL A 244 -15.19 24.62 -24.37
CA VAL A 244 -15.21 23.19 -24.73
C VAL A 244 -13.97 22.85 -25.52
N SER A 245 -13.31 21.78 -25.14
CA SER A 245 -12.12 21.26 -25.84
C SER A 245 -12.27 19.80 -26.22
N ARG A 246 -11.67 19.43 -27.36
CA ARG A 246 -11.56 18.04 -27.82
C ARG A 246 -10.31 17.39 -27.25
N HIS A 247 -10.49 16.35 -26.48
CA HIS A 247 -9.39 15.54 -25.94
C HIS A 247 -8.85 14.55 -27.00
N THR A 248 -7.59 14.08 -26.85
CA THR A 248 -6.96 13.10 -27.74
C THR A 248 -7.70 11.76 -27.77
N ASN A 249 -8.41 11.37 -26.69
CA ASN A 249 -9.27 10.18 -26.67
C ASN A 249 -10.56 10.30 -27.52
N GLY A 250 -10.74 11.41 -28.23
CA GLY A 250 -11.88 11.67 -29.12
C GLY A 250 -13.15 12.16 -28.43
N ARG A 251 -13.12 12.46 -27.13
CA ARG A 251 -14.26 12.99 -26.36
C ARG A 251 -14.12 14.48 -26.14
N ASP A 252 -15.27 15.16 -25.92
CA ASP A 252 -15.33 16.57 -25.61
C ASP A 252 -15.50 16.79 -24.11
N TYR A 253 -14.82 17.84 -23.59
CA TYR A 253 -14.85 18.22 -22.19
C TYR A 253 -15.10 19.71 -22.07
N PHE A 254 -15.93 20.10 -21.10
CA PHE A 254 -16.22 21.51 -20.79
C PHE A 254 -15.49 21.98 -19.56
N GLN A 255 -15.22 23.27 -19.49
CA GLN A 255 -14.79 24.02 -18.32
C GLN A 255 -15.72 25.20 -18.12
N ILE A 256 -16.31 25.38 -16.93
CA ILE A 256 -17.19 26.48 -16.57
C ILE A 256 -16.69 27.09 -15.26
N ALA A 257 -16.50 28.41 -15.24
CA ALA A 257 -16.27 29.14 -14.02
C ALA A 257 -17.10 30.43 -13.98
N ASP A 258 -17.78 30.61 -12.87
CA ASP A 258 -18.65 31.78 -12.64
C ASP A 258 -18.68 32.15 -11.16
N PHE A 259 -19.42 33.18 -10.77
CA PHE A 259 -19.49 33.71 -9.42
C PHE A 259 -20.87 34.20 -9.05
N ASP A 260 -21.14 34.26 -7.73
CA ASP A 260 -22.37 34.85 -7.21
C ASP A 260 -22.31 36.39 -7.31
N ARG A 261 -23.11 36.93 -8.20
CA ARG A 261 -23.21 38.38 -8.44
C ARG A 261 -23.94 39.10 -7.31
N THR A 262 -24.65 38.39 -6.44
CA THR A 262 -25.47 39.01 -5.37
C THR A 262 -24.64 39.35 -4.12
N ARG A 263 -23.43 38.79 -3.96
CA ARG A 263 -22.47 39.05 -2.86
C ARG A 263 -23.02 38.97 -1.43
N ASP A 264 -24.18 38.41 -1.22
CA ASP A 264 -24.90 38.45 0.05
C ASP A 264 -24.85 37.08 0.73
N SER A 265 -23.72 36.77 1.39
CA SER A 265 -23.55 35.55 2.18
C SER A 265 -24.14 35.71 3.57
N GLN A 266 -25.18 34.97 3.87
CA GLN A 266 -25.77 34.89 5.19
C GLN A 266 -24.85 34.09 6.14
N THR A 267 -24.45 34.69 7.26
CA THR A 267 -23.70 33.94 8.30
C THR A 267 -24.62 32.89 8.92
N LEU A 268 -24.13 31.67 9.02
CA LEU A 268 -24.82 30.53 9.64
C LEU A 268 -24.73 30.63 11.18
N THR A 269 -25.82 30.36 11.84
CA THR A 269 -25.90 30.20 13.31
C THR A 269 -26.42 28.82 13.63
N PRO A 270 -25.53 27.77 13.60
CA PRO A 270 -25.96 26.41 13.84
C PRO A 270 -26.39 26.25 15.31
N GLY A 271 -27.57 25.65 15.53
CA GLY A 271 -28.05 25.31 16.87
C GLY A 271 -27.50 23.99 17.38
N ARG A 272 -27.07 23.10 16.46
CA ARG A 272 -26.41 21.83 16.79
C ARG A 272 -25.24 21.58 15.82
N ILE A 273 -24.05 21.29 16.38
CA ILE A 273 -22.84 20.94 15.64
C ILE A 273 -22.46 19.52 16.01
N ARG A 274 -22.25 18.66 15.01
CA ARG A 274 -21.70 17.32 15.17
C ARG A 274 -20.28 17.30 14.63
N ILE A 275 -19.34 16.80 15.43
CA ILE A 275 -17.92 16.72 15.11
C ILE A 275 -17.58 15.25 14.93
N TYR A 276 -17.21 14.85 13.74
CA TYR A 276 -16.62 13.55 13.45
C TYR A 276 -15.11 13.71 13.55
N TRP A 277 -14.53 13.00 14.51
CA TRP A 277 -13.12 13.10 14.82
C TRP A 277 -12.44 11.77 14.56
N ASP A 278 -11.66 11.72 13.52
CA ASP A 278 -10.82 10.57 13.18
C ASP A 278 -9.72 10.42 14.24
N SER A 279 -9.65 9.24 14.85
CA SER A 279 -8.70 8.89 15.91
C SER A 279 -7.78 7.72 15.49
N SER A 280 -7.65 7.48 14.17
CA SER A 280 -6.70 6.54 13.61
C SER A 280 -5.24 6.95 13.85
N LEU A 281 -4.32 6.01 13.70
CA LEU A 281 -2.90 6.27 13.96
C LEU A 281 -2.30 7.29 12.99
N SER A 282 -2.70 7.30 11.73
CA SER A 282 -2.21 8.23 10.70
C SER A 282 -2.37 9.71 11.09
N ARG A 283 -3.37 10.00 11.93
CA ARG A 283 -3.65 11.35 12.43
C ARG A 283 -2.70 11.83 13.52
N ARG A 284 -1.84 10.97 14.07
CA ARG A 284 -0.97 11.29 15.22
C ARG A 284 -0.07 12.51 15.00
N ASP A 285 0.43 12.65 13.78
CA ASP A 285 1.39 13.70 13.40
C ASP A 285 0.75 14.91 12.71
N ASP A 286 -0.58 15.00 12.70
CA ASP A 286 -1.34 16.14 12.20
C ASP A 286 -1.23 17.39 13.11
N LEU A 287 -1.66 18.54 12.59
CA LEU A 287 -1.69 19.80 13.37
C LEU A 287 -2.82 19.81 14.41
N LEU A 288 -2.89 18.78 15.25
CA LEU A 288 -3.98 18.56 16.22
C LEU A 288 -4.22 19.76 17.15
N THR A 289 -3.14 20.42 17.57
CA THR A 289 -3.23 21.66 18.40
C THR A 289 -3.93 22.79 17.63
N SER A 290 -3.65 22.94 16.36
CA SER A 290 -4.27 23.96 15.49
C SER A 290 -5.74 23.61 15.21
N GLU A 291 -6.09 22.33 15.06
CA GLU A 291 -7.47 21.88 14.91
C GLU A 291 -8.31 22.15 16.17
N ILE A 292 -7.76 21.89 17.35
CA ILE A 292 -8.40 22.24 18.63
C ILE A 292 -8.56 23.76 18.77
N ALA A 293 -7.56 24.55 18.38
CA ALA A 293 -7.62 26.01 18.38
C ALA A 293 -8.68 26.57 17.41
N LEU A 294 -8.83 25.95 16.24
CA LEU A 294 -9.89 26.26 15.27
C LEU A 294 -11.27 26.02 15.89
N LEU A 295 -11.49 24.85 16.53
CA LEU A 295 -12.75 24.54 17.21
C LEU A 295 -13.02 25.49 18.36
N LYS A 296 -12.02 25.85 19.17
CA LYS A 296 -12.13 26.84 20.24
C LYS A 296 -12.63 28.19 19.71
N SER A 297 -12.06 28.63 18.59
CA SER A 297 -12.42 29.88 17.92
C SER A 297 -13.86 29.84 17.33
N LEU A 298 -14.25 28.68 16.79
CA LEU A 298 -15.61 28.45 16.29
C LEU A 298 -16.62 28.46 17.43
N PHE A 299 -16.39 27.78 18.53
CA PHE A 299 -17.31 27.73 19.68
C PHE A 299 -17.51 29.10 20.32
N ALA A 300 -16.48 29.93 20.30
CA ALA A 300 -16.60 31.32 20.75
C ALA A 300 -17.55 32.17 19.88
N LYS A 301 -17.71 31.82 18.59
CA LYS A 301 -18.64 32.47 17.66
C LYS A 301 -20.08 31.93 17.77
N VAL A 302 -20.26 30.72 18.26
CA VAL A 302 -21.57 30.04 18.38
C VAL A 302 -21.72 29.39 19.77
N PRO A 303 -21.72 30.18 20.85
CA PRO A 303 -21.66 29.68 22.23
C PRO A 303 -22.89 28.84 22.65
N ASP A 304 -24.05 29.06 22.01
CA ASP A 304 -25.30 28.36 22.32
C ASP A 304 -25.51 27.07 21.56
N ALA A 305 -24.58 26.70 20.68
CA ALA A 305 -24.66 25.47 19.89
C ALA A 305 -24.51 24.24 20.77
N LYS A 306 -25.40 23.24 20.62
CA LYS A 306 -25.25 21.92 21.21
C LYS A 306 -24.19 21.12 20.46
N LEU A 307 -23.22 20.54 21.18
CA LEU A 307 -22.10 19.87 20.62
C LEU A 307 -22.24 18.35 20.78
N GLU A 308 -21.96 17.60 19.75
CA GLU A 308 -21.91 16.16 19.73
C GLU A 308 -20.59 15.72 19.05
N LEU A 309 -19.80 14.93 19.74
CA LEU A 309 -18.54 14.38 19.27
C LEU A 309 -18.72 12.92 18.90
N VAL A 310 -18.36 12.56 17.70
CA VAL A 310 -18.29 11.20 17.18
C VAL A 310 -16.83 10.88 16.92
N ARG A 311 -16.19 10.16 17.86
CA ARG A 311 -14.83 9.65 17.64
C ARG A 311 -14.90 8.33 16.88
N PHE A 312 -14.12 8.20 15.83
CA PHE A 312 -14.11 7.00 15.01
C PHE A 312 -12.69 6.59 14.60
N HIS A 313 -12.55 5.33 14.37
CA HIS A 313 -11.46 4.62 13.71
C HIS A 313 -12.06 3.34 13.11
N ALA A 314 -11.30 2.30 12.78
CA ALA A 314 -11.85 1.05 12.22
C ALA A 314 -12.65 0.17 13.20
N ALA A 315 -13.09 0.72 14.35
CA ALA A 315 -14.05 0.11 15.28
C ALA A 315 -15.38 0.90 15.27
N GLU A 316 -16.36 0.43 16.08
CA GLU A 316 -17.64 1.14 16.22
C GLU A 316 -17.46 2.58 16.73
N PRO A 317 -18.11 3.57 16.12
CA PRO A 317 -17.97 4.97 16.51
C PRO A 317 -18.46 5.23 17.94
N ARG A 318 -17.73 6.06 18.69
CA ARG A 318 -18.11 6.49 20.04
C ARG A 318 -18.76 7.87 19.99
N VAL A 319 -19.97 7.99 20.50
CA VAL A 319 -20.77 9.23 20.48
C VAL A 319 -20.89 9.83 21.88
N GLU A 320 -20.49 11.08 22.02
CA GLU A 320 -20.53 11.83 23.29
C GLU A 320 -21.18 13.22 23.07
N GLY A 321 -22.12 13.60 23.96
CA GLY A 321 -22.77 14.91 23.93
C GLY A 321 -22.17 15.87 24.95
N PHE A 322 -21.99 17.14 24.57
CA PHE A 322 -21.41 18.17 25.43
C PHE A 322 -22.31 19.41 25.49
N SER A 323 -22.42 19.97 26.70
CA SER A 323 -23.16 21.21 26.94
C SER A 323 -22.33 22.48 26.77
N THR A 324 -20.98 22.35 26.80
CA THR A 324 -20.06 23.49 26.68
C THR A 324 -18.92 23.13 25.70
N GLY A 325 -18.40 24.14 25.00
CA GLY A 325 -17.23 24.01 24.14
C GLY A 325 -15.98 23.57 24.90
N GLU A 326 -15.81 24.02 26.14
CA GLU A 326 -14.66 23.70 26.97
C GLU A 326 -14.59 22.20 27.30
N SER A 327 -15.72 21.57 27.67
CA SER A 327 -15.78 20.13 27.95
C SER A 327 -15.53 19.29 26.67
N ALA A 328 -16.00 19.72 25.51
CA ALA A 328 -15.72 19.06 24.24
C ALA A 328 -14.23 19.15 23.87
N LEU A 329 -13.61 20.34 24.04
CA LEU A 329 -12.18 20.52 23.77
C LEU A 329 -11.29 19.68 24.71
N ALA A 330 -11.66 19.57 25.99
CA ALA A 330 -10.97 18.72 26.96
C ALA A 330 -11.05 17.23 26.59
N ALA A 331 -12.20 16.77 26.08
CA ALA A 331 -12.35 15.41 25.58
C ALA A 331 -11.50 15.15 24.34
N LEU A 332 -11.39 16.11 23.41
CA LEU A 332 -10.54 16.00 22.22
C LEU A 332 -9.06 15.97 22.56
N ALA A 333 -8.60 16.81 23.50
CA ALA A 333 -7.21 16.86 23.94
C ALA A 333 -6.70 15.53 24.55
N ASN A 334 -7.62 14.71 25.07
CA ASN A 334 -7.34 13.39 25.64
C ASN A 334 -7.59 12.23 24.66
N THR A 335 -7.69 12.49 23.34
CA THR A 335 -7.88 11.45 22.33
C THR A 335 -6.60 10.64 22.15
N THR A 336 -6.73 9.31 22.16
CA THR A 336 -5.65 8.39 21.81
C THR A 336 -5.78 8.02 20.33
N TYR A 337 -4.69 8.12 19.58
CA TYR A 337 -4.64 7.83 18.15
C TYR A 337 -4.08 6.43 17.94
N ARG A 338 -4.92 5.48 17.57
CA ARG A 338 -4.60 4.07 17.29
C ARG A 338 -5.65 3.45 16.38
N GLY A 339 -5.26 2.41 15.67
CA GLY A 339 -6.12 1.67 14.77
C GLY A 339 -6.09 2.25 13.37
N GLY A 340 -6.74 1.55 12.45
CA GLY A 340 -6.94 1.99 11.09
C GLY A 340 -8.15 2.92 10.95
N THR A 341 -8.37 3.46 9.77
CA THR A 341 -9.49 4.34 9.43
C THR A 341 -10.60 3.55 8.72
N SER A 342 -11.87 3.71 9.15
CA SER A 342 -13.05 3.25 8.40
C SER A 342 -14.19 4.28 8.51
N PHE A 343 -14.81 4.57 7.36
CA PHE A 343 -15.98 5.48 7.29
C PHE A 343 -17.32 4.72 7.34
N LYS A 344 -17.29 3.42 7.47
CA LYS A 344 -18.48 2.57 7.53
C LYS A 344 -19.33 2.89 8.76
N ASN A 345 -20.64 2.93 8.59
CA ASN A 345 -21.63 3.20 9.63
C ASN A 345 -21.60 4.60 10.25
N LEU A 346 -20.72 5.51 9.80
CA LEU A 346 -20.67 6.88 10.33
C LEU A 346 -21.93 7.70 10.06
N ASP A 347 -22.64 7.44 8.95
CA ASP A 347 -23.88 8.15 8.59
C ASP A 347 -24.95 8.06 9.66
N ASN A 348 -24.99 6.93 10.37
CA ASN A 348 -25.94 6.63 11.42
C ASN A 348 -25.43 6.99 12.82
N ALA A 349 -24.18 7.44 12.94
CA ALA A 349 -23.60 7.81 14.23
C ALA A 349 -24.13 9.18 14.69
N GLY A 350 -24.56 9.22 15.95
CA GLY A 350 -25.06 10.41 16.60
C GLY A 350 -26.58 10.51 16.70
N SER A 351 -27.08 11.45 17.52
CA SER A 351 -28.48 11.58 17.88
C SER A 351 -29.15 12.74 17.15
N GLY A 352 -30.22 12.45 16.40
CA GLY A 352 -31.02 13.45 15.72
C GLY A 352 -30.27 14.22 14.61
N ARG A 353 -30.91 15.30 14.09
CA ARG A 353 -30.37 16.11 13.00
C ARG A 353 -29.42 17.18 13.52
N ALA A 354 -28.24 17.29 12.94
CA ALA A 354 -27.32 18.40 13.13
C ALA A 354 -27.50 19.45 12.02
N ASP A 355 -27.21 20.75 12.33
CA ASP A 355 -27.24 21.84 11.36
C ASP A 355 -25.92 21.95 10.60
N LEU A 356 -24.83 21.68 11.31
CA LEU A 356 -23.46 21.66 10.77
C LEU A 356 -22.74 20.40 11.26
N CYS A 357 -22.14 19.70 10.33
CA CYS A 357 -21.23 18.57 10.59
C CYS A 357 -19.79 18.96 10.21
N LEU A 358 -18.87 18.67 11.10
CA LEU A 358 -17.44 18.87 10.88
C LEU A 358 -16.77 17.49 10.86
N LEU A 359 -16.00 17.19 9.83
CA LEU A 359 -15.18 15.99 9.75
C LEU A 359 -13.71 16.40 9.77
N PHE A 360 -12.99 15.90 10.78
CA PHE A 360 -11.53 15.99 10.87
C PHE A 360 -10.93 14.64 10.53
N SER A 361 -10.22 14.52 9.39
CA SER A 361 -9.62 13.29 8.89
C SER A 361 -8.60 13.59 7.79
N ASP A 362 -7.67 12.66 7.56
CA ASP A 362 -6.80 12.63 6.39
C ASP A 362 -7.49 12.01 5.16
N GLY A 363 -8.65 11.36 5.35
CA GLY A 363 -9.45 10.77 4.27
C GLY A 363 -8.89 9.48 3.68
N ALA A 364 -7.94 8.82 4.36
CA ALA A 364 -7.29 7.60 3.90
C ALA A 364 -7.84 6.36 4.62
N PRO A 365 -8.88 5.67 4.10
CA PRO A 365 -9.41 4.49 4.76
C PRO A 365 -8.42 3.32 4.68
N THR A 366 -8.23 2.62 5.81
CA THR A 366 -7.49 1.37 5.90
C THR A 366 -8.38 0.18 5.59
N LEU A 367 -9.63 0.25 6.01
CA LEU A 367 -10.67 -0.75 5.77
C LEU A 367 -11.90 -0.12 5.14
N ASP A 368 -12.75 -0.95 4.52
CA ASP A 368 -14.02 -0.52 3.91
C ASP A 368 -13.77 0.66 2.93
N THR A 369 -12.81 0.49 2.03
CA THR A 369 -12.36 1.55 1.11
C THR A 369 -13.46 2.09 0.21
N ASP A 370 -14.51 1.28 -0.07
CA ASP A 370 -15.70 1.62 -0.85
C ASP A 370 -16.82 2.29 -0.01
N ALA A 371 -16.63 2.41 1.32
CA ALA A 371 -17.64 3.02 2.18
C ALA A 371 -17.81 4.50 1.87
N GLU A 372 -19.05 4.89 1.53
CA GLU A 372 -19.43 6.28 1.35
C GLU A 372 -19.90 6.88 2.68
N PHE A 373 -19.46 8.11 2.98
CA PHE A 373 -19.92 8.87 4.13
C PHE A 373 -20.79 10.05 3.67
N ARG A 374 -22.09 10.00 3.98
CA ARG A 374 -23.10 11.00 3.60
C ARG A 374 -23.96 11.39 4.79
N PRO A 375 -23.44 12.20 5.75
CA PRO A 375 -24.22 12.63 6.89
C PRO A 375 -25.42 13.48 6.45
N GLY A 376 -26.55 13.35 7.14
CA GLY A 376 -27.79 14.09 6.85
C GLY A 376 -27.73 15.60 7.14
N CYS A 377 -26.55 16.20 7.28
CA CYS A 377 -26.24 17.58 7.60
C CYS A 377 -25.24 18.15 6.58
N ARG A 378 -25.12 19.47 6.55
CA ARG A 378 -24.07 20.12 5.77
C ARG A 378 -22.70 19.77 6.36
N LEU A 379 -21.82 19.18 5.56
CA LEU A 379 -20.51 18.68 5.97
C LEU A 379 -19.39 19.67 5.60
N ALA A 380 -18.72 20.27 6.60
CA ALA A 380 -17.42 20.86 6.37
C ALA A 380 -16.33 19.85 6.75
N VAL A 381 -15.48 19.51 5.81
CA VAL A 381 -14.34 18.63 6.02
C VAL A 381 -13.11 19.47 6.26
N ILE A 382 -12.41 19.21 7.33
CA ILE A 382 -11.17 19.88 7.72
C ILE A 382 -10.04 18.86 7.74
N THR A 383 -8.96 19.15 7.05
CA THR A 383 -7.75 18.34 7.12
C THR A 383 -6.53 19.22 7.37
N SER A 384 -5.65 18.75 8.24
CA SER A 384 -4.35 19.37 8.51
C SER A 384 -3.20 18.45 8.05
N ALA A 385 -3.53 17.22 7.61
CA ALA A 385 -2.57 16.28 7.09
C ALA A 385 -1.92 16.76 5.78
N LYS A 386 -0.61 16.56 5.66
CA LYS A 386 0.16 16.93 4.46
C LYS A 386 -0.17 16.05 3.26
N ASP A 387 -0.41 14.77 3.52
CA ASP A 387 -0.70 13.70 2.56
C ASP A 387 -2.17 13.26 2.57
N ALA A 388 -3.09 14.15 2.98
CA ALA A 388 -4.51 13.88 2.98
C ALA A 388 -5.05 13.47 1.60
N ASN A 389 -5.97 12.50 1.57
CA ASN A 389 -6.74 12.18 0.37
C ASN A 389 -7.79 13.26 0.09
N ARG A 390 -7.34 14.39 -0.48
CA ARG A 390 -8.16 15.58 -0.75
C ARG A 390 -9.27 15.30 -1.72
N THR A 391 -9.07 14.42 -2.69
CA THR A 391 -10.08 14.06 -3.69
C THR A 391 -11.26 13.36 -3.03
N ARG A 392 -11.03 12.35 -2.19
CA ARG A 392 -12.08 11.67 -1.42
C ARG A 392 -12.78 12.60 -0.45
N LEU A 393 -12.03 13.35 0.35
CA LEU A 393 -12.56 14.33 1.29
C LEU A 393 -13.43 15.41 0.59
N GLY A 394 -12.97 15.86 -0.58
CA GLY A 394 -13.72 16.79 -1.43
C GLY A 394 -15.03 16.20 -1.96
N ARG A 395 -15.03 14.90 -2.38
CA ARG A 395 -16.27 14.21 -2.78
C ARG A 395 -17.26 14.10 -1.63
N MET A 396 -16.80 13.67 -0.44
CA MET A 396 -17.64 13.59 0.77
C MET A 396 -18.27 14.95 1.12
N ALA A 397 -17.47 16.01 1.12
CA ALA A 397 -17.95 17.37 1.38
C ALA A 397 -19.04 17.80 0.37
N ARG A 398 -18.78 17.60 -0.94
CA ARG A 398 -19.73 17.97 -2.01
C ARG A 398 -21.03 17.17 -1.94
N ALA A 399 -20.95 15.85 -1.70
CA ALA A 399 -22.13 14.99 -1.56
C ALA A 399 -23.07 15.47 -0.44
N ALA A 400 -22.53 16.08 0.63
CA ALA A 400 -23.25 16.66 1.74
C ALA A 400 -23.44 18.20 1.62
N LYS A 401 -23.33 18.77 0.41
CA LYS A 401 -23.49 20.21 0.12
C LYS A 401 -22.58 21.12 0.96
N GLY A 402 -21.38 20.66 1.24
CA GLY A 402 -20.40 21.33 2.07
C GLY A 402 -19.11 21.67 1.34
N GLN A 403 -18.02 21.78 2.07
CA GLN A 403 -16.72 22.20 1.56
C GLN A 403 -15.56 21.44 2.21
N LEU A 404 -14.46 21.30 1.49
CA LEU A 404 -13.17 20.85 2.02
C LEU A 404 -12.32 22.08 2.38
N LEU A 405 -11.74 22.08 3.56
CA LEU A 405 -10.90 23.14 4.10
C LEU A 405 -9.55 22.56 4.54
N GLN A 406 -8.47 23.11 3.97
CA GLN A 406 -7.11 22.79 4.40
C GLN A 406 -6.71 23.72 5.56
N LEU A 407 -6.43 23.14 6.74
CA LEU A 407 -5.89 23.87 7.88
C LEU A 407 -4.37 23.92 7.80
N THR A 408 -3.83 25.11 8.05
CA THR A 408 -2.39 25.36 8.21
C THR A 408 -2.16 26.05 9.56
N GLU A 409 -0.93 26.21 9.97
CA GLU A 409 -0.59 26.89 11.22
C GLU A 409 -1.11 28.35 11.29
N THR A 410 -1.30 29.01 10.15
CA THR A 410 -1.55 30.45 10.06
C THR A 410 -2.97 30.84 9.61
N ASN A 411 -3.77 29.92 9.04
CA ASN A 411 -5.05 30.28 8.40
C ASN A 411 -6.31 30.01 9.24
N GLY A 412 -6.15 29.59 10.50
CA GLY A 412 -7.27 29.17 11.35
C GLY A 412 -8.39 30.22 11.50
N ALA A 413 -8.04 31.52 11.60
CA ALA A 413 -9.02 32.58 11.72
C ALA A 413 -9.92 32.76 10.47
N ASP A 414 -9.33 32.67 9.27
CA ASP A 414 -10.02 32.67 7.98
C ASP A 414 -10.97 31.46 7.87
N LEU A 415 -10.51 30.29 8.26
CA LEU A 415 -11.31 29.08 8.20
C LEU A 415 -12.56 29.13 9.09
N VAL A 416 -12.50 29.75 10.28
CA VAL A 416 -13.70 29.96 11.11
C VAL A 416 -14.78 30.77 10.39
N GLU A 417 -14.39 31.82 9.68
CA GLU A 417 -15.34 32.58 8.88
C GLU A 417 -15.94 31.75 7.75
N ARG A 418 -15.13 30.98 7.07
CA ARG A 418 -15.57 30.09 5.97
C ARG A 418 -16.50 28.99 6.48
N LEU A 419 -16.25 28.40 7.67
CA LEU A 419 -17.12 27.41 8.29
C LEU A 419 -18.56 27.95 8.52
N LEU A 420 -18.70 29.22 8.86
CA LEU A 420 -19.97 29.87 9.13
C LEU A 420 -20.63 30.49 7.89
N LYS A 421 -20.03 30.37 6.71
CA LYS A 421 -20.61 30.78 5.44
C LYS A 421 -21.12 29.56 4.65
N PRO A 422 -22.21 29.65 3.86
CA PRO A 422 -22.61 28.59 2.96
C PRO A 422 -21.52 28.36 1.91
N ALA A 423 -21.10 27.11 1.74
CA ALA A 423 -20.24 26.75 0.62
C ALA A 423 -21.05 26.83 -0.69
N ILE A 424 -20.53 27.54 -1.66
CA ILE A 424 -21.09 27.53 -3.01
C ILE A 424 -20.48 26.33 -3.74
N THR A 425 -21.34 25.46 -4.26
CA THR A 425 -20.91 24.26 -4.98
C THR A 425 -21.92 23.87 -6.04
N VAL A 426 -21.45 23.30 -7.15
CA VAL A 426 -22.34 22.71 -8.16
C VAL A 426 -22.72 21.32 -7.67
N VAL A 427 -24.02 21.04 -7.64
CA VAL A 427 -24.58 19.77 -7.14
C VAL A 427 -25.14 18.90 -8.24
N ASP A 428 -25.46 19.47 -9.41
CA ASP A 428 -25.92 18.74 -10.59
C ASP A 428 -25.51 19.48 -11.88
N ALA A 429 -25.28 18.73 -12.94
CA ALA A 429 -25.03 19.23 -14.29
C ALA A 429 -25.85 18.40 -15.29
N GLN A 430 -26.54 19.07 -16.20
CA GLN A 430 -27.35 18.44 -17.25
C GLN A 430 -27.11 19.11 -18.60
N ASP A 431 -27.32 18.35 -19.69
CA ASP A 431 -27.41 18.95 -21.01
C ASP A 431 -28.78 19.60 -21.25
N SER A 432 -28.96 20.29 -22.37
CA SER A 432 -30.24 20.91 -22.75
C SER A 432 -31.41 19.93 -22.92
N ASN A 433 -31.12 18.61 -22.99
CA ASN A 433 -32.13 17.55 -23.08
C ASN A 433 -32.47 16.95 -21.72
N GLY A 434 -31.87 17.43 -20.64
CA GLY A 434 -32.06 16.92 -19.29
C GLY A 434 -31.22 15.67 -18.94
N ASN A 435 -30.28 15.26 -19.81
CA ASN A 435 -29.40 14.15 -19.50
C ASN A 435 -28.31 14.62 -18.49
N ARG A 436 -28.12 13.85 -17.45
CA ARG A 436 -27.07 14.13 -16.45
C ARG A 436 -25.67 14.00 -17.04
N LEU A 437 -24.83 14.99 -16.74
CA LEU A 437 -23.43 15.04 -17.13
C LEU A 437 -22.52 14.70 -15.94
N SER A 438 -21.47 13.97 -16.21
CA SER A 438 -20.39 13.72 -15.23
C SER A 438 -19.48 14.94 -15.15
N PHE A 439 -19.25 15.44 -13.93
CA PHE A 439 -18.45 16.62 -13.68
C PHE A 439 -17.65 16.55 -12.37
N ARG A 440 -16.60 17.37 -12.28
CA ARG A 440 -15.78 17.60 -11.09
C ARG A 440 -15.83 19.07 -10.70
N ASN A 441 -16.07 19.37 -9.41
CA ASN A 441 -15.81 20.70 -8.86
C ASN A 441 -14.32 20.87 -8.59
N LEU A 442 -13.75 21.96 -9.03
CA LEU A 442 -12.39 22.40 -8.69
C LEU A 442 -12.44 23.42 -7.56
N THR A 443 -11.32 23.61 -6.88
CA THR A 443 -11.18 24.61 -5.84
C THR A 443 -11.38 26.01 -6.44
N ALA A 444 -12.25 26.80 -5.84
CA ALA A 444 -12.54 28.16 -6.26
C ALA A 444 -12.58 29.12 -5.05
N PRO A 445 -12.23 30.39 -5.22
CA PRO A 445 -12.36 31.41 -4.18
C PRO A 445 -13.82 31.58 -3.71
N ASP A 446 -14.01 32.16 -2.52
CA ASP A 446 -15.31 32.42 -1.93
C ASP A 446 -16.25 33.15 -2.90
N GLY A 447 -17.48 32.68 -2.98
CA GLY A 447 -18.50 33.23 -3.89
C GLY A 447 -18.41 32.79 -5.34
N ARG A 448 -17.51 31.82 -5.68
CA ARG A 448 -17.29 31.32 -7.02
C ARG A 448 -17.50 29.83 -7.10
N TRP A 449 -17.68 29.32 -8.32
CA TRP A 449 -17.60 27.90 -8.64
C TRP A 449 -16.77 27.68 -9.91
N PHE A 450 -16.08 26.56 -9.95
CA PHE A 450 -15.30 26.15 -11.09
C PHE A 450 -15.47 24.64 -11.29
N VAL A 451 -15.96 24.25 -12.48
CA VAL A 451 -16.25 22.87 -12.82
C VAL A 451 -15.65 22.47 -14.15
N VAL A 452 -15.23 21.22 -14.23
CA VAL A 452 -14.90 20.52 -15.48
C VAL A 452 -15.80 19.31 -15.63
N GLY A 453 -16.17 18.95 -16.85
CA GLY A 453 -17.04 17.80 -17.08
C GLY A 453 -16.95 17.25 -18.49
N GLN A 454 -17.46 16.05 -18.67
CA GLN A 454 -17.52 15.38 -19.96
C GLN A 454 -18.83 15.76 -20.69
N MET A 455 -18.74 16.01 -21.99
CA MET A 455 -19.90 16.23 -22.86
C MET A 455 -20.11 15.04 -23.79
N PRO A 456 -21.35 14.59 -23.98
CA PRO A 456 -21.67 13.58 -24.99
C PRO A 456 -21.59 14.14 -26.42
N ASN A 457 -21.94 15.44 -26.62
CA ASN A 457 -21.91 16.13 -27.91
C ASN A 457 -21.40 17.55 -27.74
N SER A 458 -20.44 17.98 -28.56
CA SER A 458 -20.03 19.39 -28.65
C SER A 458 -21.17 20.24 -29.17
N GLY A 459 -21.44 21.39 -28.57
CA GLY A 459 -22.41 22.37 -29.01
C GLY A 459 -23.77 22.37 -28.30
N THR A 460 -23.98 21.52 -27.28
CA THR A 460 -25.17 21.60 -26.43
C THR A 460 -24.90 22.52 -25.22
N ASP A 461 -25.92 23.26 -24.80
CA ASP A 461 -25.86 24.04 -23.57
C ASP A 461 -25.76 23.13 -22.33
N VAL A 462 -25.09 23.61 -21.30
CA VAL A 462 -24.98 22.93 -19.99
C VAL A 462 -25.75 23.72 -18.95
N VAL A 463 -26.63 23.02 -18.25
CA VAL A 463 -27.39 23.57 -17.12
C VAL A 463 -26.73 23.08 -15.83
N LEU A 464 -26.20 24.02 -15.04
CA LEU A 464 -25.63 23.73 -13.71
C LEU A 464 -26.63 24.09 -12.61
N THR A 465 -26.82 23.19 -11.65
CA THR A 465 -27.54 23.48 -10.40
C THR A 465 -26.55 23.84 -9.31
N VAL A 466 -26.57 25.07 -8.87
CA VAL A 466 -25.66 25.64 -7.88
C VAL A 466 -26.33 25.74 -6.53
N ALA A 467 -25.71 25.17 -5.49
CA ALA A 467 -26.14 25.25 -4.09
C ALA A 467 -25.32 26.30 -3.30
N GLY A 468 -25.80 26.68 -2.11
CA GLY A 468 -25.12 27.63 -1.21
C GLY A 468 -25.45 29.13 -1.50
N LEU A 469 -26.26 29.41 -2.50
CA LEU A 469 -26.71 30.75 -2.81
C LEU A 469 -27.87 31.16 -1.87
N ARG A 470 -28.04 32.49 -1.60
CA ARG A 470 -29.07 33.02 -0.70
C ARG A 470 -30.52 32.58 -1.03
N LYS A 471 -30.84 32.34 -2.30
CA LYS A 471 -32.14 31.84 -2.73
C LYS A 471 -32.28 30.34 -2.83
N GLY A 472 -31.32 29.58 -2.25
CA GLY A 472 -31.29 28.11 -2.32
C GLY A 472 -30.60 27.59 -3.60
N LEU A 473 -31.17 26.55 -4.21
CA LEU A 473 -30.69 26.02 -5.48
C LEU A 473 -31.03 26.97 -6.63
N LYS A 474 -30.09 27.23 -7.50
CA LYS A 474 -30.24 28.04 -8.70
C LYS A 474 -29.70 27.28 -9.92
N GLU A 475 -30.51 27.19 -10.97
CA GLU A 475 -30.10 26.72 -12.28
C GLU A 475 -29.48 27.87 -13.09
N GLN A 476 -28.35 27.57 -13.74
CA GLN A 476 -27.64 28.47 -14.64
C GLN A 476 -27.32 27.76 -15.94
N ILE A 477 -27.60 28.41 -17.07
CA ILE A 477 -27.41 27.87 -18.41
C ILE A 477 -26.17 28.51 -19.03
N TYR A 478 -25.30 27.66 -19.59
CA TYR A 478 -24.07 28.07 -20.23
C TYR A 478 -24.02 27.53 -21.66
N SER A 479 -23.74 28.41 -22.59
CA SER A 479 -23.56 28.06 -24.00
C SER A 479 -22.08 27.86 -24.33
N PRO A 480 -21.73 26.84 -25.15
CA PRO A 480 -20.35 26.48 -25.42
C PRO A 480 -19.64 27.51 -26.33
N ALA A 481 -18.36 27.74 -26.02
CA ALA A 481 -17.38 28.34 -26.90
C ALA A 481 -16.20 27.37 -27.08
N GLU A 482 -15.81 27.07 -28.31
CA GLU A 482 -14.74 26.13 -28.57
C GLU A 482 -13.35 26.73 -28.30
N THR A 483 -12.45 25.93 -27.70
CA THR A 483 -11.03 26.27 -27.46
C THR A 483 -10.06 25.36 -28.23
N GLY A 484 -10.55 24.56 -29.20
CA GLY A 484 -9.71 23.67 -29.96
C GLY A 484 -9.41 22.34 -29.30
N LYS A 485 -8.25 21.75 -29.65
CA LYS A 485 -7.82 20.44 -29.12
C LYS A 485 -6.82 20.64 -27.96
N ASN A 486 -7.16 20.14 -26.79
CA ASN A 486 -6.27 20.05 -25.63
C ASN A 486 -6.76 18.96 -24.65
N ASN A 487 -5.89 18.50 -23.79
CA ASN A 487 -6.17 17.39 -22.85
C ASN A 487 -6.53 17.89 -21.43
N ALA A 488 -6.37 19.17 -21.12
CA ALA A 488 -6.38 19.67 -19.76
C ALA A 488 -7.70 19.42 -19.00
N ALA A 489 -8.85 19.82 -19.59
CA ALA A 489 -10.14 19.63 -18.93
C ALA A 489 -10.50 18.14 -18.75
N GLY A 490 -10.17 17.30 -19.73
CA GLY A 490 -10.38 15.85 -19.67
C GLY A 490 -9.53 15.18 -18.59
N ALA A 491 -8.26 15.54 -18.47
CA ALA A 491 -7.37 15.02 -17.45
C ALA A 491 -7.81 15.41 -16.03
N LEU A 492 -8.19 16.69 -15.82
CA LEU A 492 -8.72 17.15 -14.53
C LEU A 492 -10.02 16.45 -14.15
N TRP A 493 -10.92 16.21 -15.11
CA TRP A 493 -12.14 15.44 -14.87
C TRP A 493 -11.83 13.98 -14.53
N ALA A 494 -10.91 13.34 -15.29
CA ALA A 494 -10.59 11.92 -15.14
C ALA A 494 -9.94 11.62 -13.78
N ALA A 495 -9.15 12.51 -13.23
CA ALA A 495 -8.48 12.30 -11.95
C ALA A 495 -9.46 11.97 -10.80
N ASP A 496 -10.60 12.68 -10.70
CA ASP A 496 -11.64 12.40 -9.69
C ASP A 496 -12.34 11.06 -9.94
N ALA A 497 -12.57 10.73 -11.21
CA ALA A 497 -13.20 9.47 -11.60
C ALA A 497 -12.27 8.25 -11.37
N ILE A 498 -10.97 8.39 -11.66
CA ILE A 498 -9.96 7.36 -11.42
C ILE A 498 -9.87 7.03 -9.94
N GLU A 499 -9.79 8.05 -9.07
CA GLU A 499 -9.74 7.81 -7.63
C GLU A 499 -11.03 7.21 -7.07
N ALA A 500 -12.19 7.57 -7.63
CA ALA A 500 -13.46 6.96 -7.26
C ALA A 500 -13.51 5.46 -7.65
N LEU A 501 -12.97 5.11 -8.82
CA LEU A 501 -12.86 3.72 -9.26
C LEU A 501 -11.84 2.92 -8.44
N ALA A 502 -10.74 3.55 -8.02
CA ALA A 502 -9.69 2.92 -7.20
C ALA A 502 -10.19 2.45 -5.82
N GLU A 503 -11.29 3.05 -5.32
CA GLU A 503 -11.91 2.63 -4.06
C GLU A 503 -12.58 1.25 -4.13
N ASN A 504 -12.87 0.76 -5.33
CA ASN A 504 -13.47 -0.56 -5.55
C ASN A 504 -12.51 -1.48 -6.32
N PRO A 505 -11.93 -2.51 -5.68
CA PRO A 505 -10.99 -3.43 -6.33
C PRO A 505 -11.53 -4.08 -7.60
N LEU A 506 -12.85 -4.31 -7.69
CA LEU A 506 -13.49 -4.90 -8.87
C LEU A 506 -13.51 -3.97 -10.08
N MET A 507 -13.27 -2.67 -9.90
CA MET A 507 -13.23 -1.66 -10.97
C MET A 507 -11.81 -1.34 -11.46
N ARG A 508 -10.81 -2.09 -11.02
CA ARG A 508 -9.40 -1.82 -11.31
C ARG A 508 -9.09 -1.73 -12.80
N ASP A 509 -9.58 -2.68 -13.61
CA ASP A 509 -9.40 -2.65 -15.08
C ASP A 509 -10.02 -1.41 -15.73
N THR A 510 -11.16 -0.97 -15.22
CA THR A 510 -11.84 0.25 -15.70
C THR A 510 -11.04 1.49 -15.31
N MET A 511 -10.51 1.50 -14.11
CA MET A 511 -9.61 2.55 -13.60
C MET A 511 -8.36 2.67 -14.47
N HIS A 512 -7.67 1.55 -14.76
CA HIS A 512 -6.49 1.52 -15.62
C HIS A 512 -6.76 2.07 -17.01
N LYS A 513 -7.81 1.58 -17.67
CA LYS A 513 -8.21 2.08 -19.02
C LYS A 513 -8.50 3.57 -19.00
N MET A 514 -9.11 4.07 -17.93
CA MET A 514 -9.37 5.50 -17.78
C MET A 514 -8.08 6.29 -17.57
N ALA A 515 -7.19 5.83 -16.69
CA ALA A 515 -5.89 6.45 -16.42
C ALA A 515 -5.03 6.51 -17.70
N GLN A 516 -4.91 5.40 -18.42
CA GLN A 516 -4.18 5.34 -19.69
C GLN A 516 -4.80 6.22 -20.77
N SER A 517 -6.14 6.20 -20.96
CA SER A 517 -6.79 6.99 -21.99
C SER A 517 -6.73 8.51 -21.77
N HIS A 518 -6.52 8.95 -20.54
CA HIS A 518 -6.36 10.36 -20.16
C HIS A 518 -4.94 10.71 -19.76
N GLN A 519 -4.03 9.73 -19.72
CA GLN A 519 -2.63 9.90 -19.28
C GLN A 519 -2.54 10.53 -17.88
N VAL A 520 -3.35 10.08 -16.92
CA VAL A 520 -3.47 10.65 -15.60
C VAL A 520 -2.84 9.73 -14.56
N ALA A 521 -1.80 10.20 -13.87
CA ALA A 521 -1.28 9.58 -12.66
C ALA A 521 -2.13 9.96 -11.44
N SER A 522 -2.27 9.02 -10.52
CA SER A 522 -2.95 9.19 -9.24
C SER A 522 -2.12 8.49 -8.15
N PRO A 523 -2.42 8.66 -6.86
CA PRO A 523 -1.73 7.94 -5.80
C PRO A 523 -1.78 6.40 -5.88
N THR A 524 -2.62 5.86 -6.75
CA THR A 524 -2.72 4.41 -7.02
C THR A 524 -1.98 3.97 -8.29
N MET A 525 -1.43 4.93 -9.04
CA MET A 525 -0.76 4.71 -10.33
C MET A 525 0.63 5.36 -10.31
N ALA A 526 1.58 4.73 -10.98
CA ALA A 526 2.94 5.26 -11.15
C ALA A 526 3.36 5.23 -12.63
N PHE A 527 4.28 6.11 -13.01
CA PHE A 527 4.96 6.01 -14.30
C PHE A 527 6.20 5.15 -14.16
N MET A 528 6.35 4.18 -15.07
CA MET A 528 7.54 3.35 -15.21
C MET A 528 8.23 3.67 -16.53
N VAL A 529 9.53 3.89 -16.49
CA VAL A 529 10.39 4.02 -17.67
C VAL A 529 11.38 2.87 -17.65
N LEU A 530 11.42 2.12 -18.75
CA LEU A 530 12.40 1.05 -18.99
C LEU A 530 13.20 1.38 -20.24
N ASP A 531 14.43 0.88 -20.32
CA ASP A 531 15.36 1.19 -21.43
C ASP A 531 15.06 0.35 -22.69
N ARG A 532 14.95 -0.98 -22.51
CA ARG A 532 14.99 -1.95 -23.61
C ARG A 532 13.68 -2.74 -23.80
N PRO A 533 13.42 -3.23 -25.02
CA PRO A 533 12.25 -4.03 -25.34
C PRO A 533 12.06 -5.27 -24.45
N ASP A 534 13.16 -5.99 -24.14
CA ASP A 534 13.12 -7.18 -23.29
C ASP A 534 12.65 -6.90 -21.86
N GLN A 535 12.97 -5.70 -21.29
CA GLN A 535 12.51 -5.28 -19.97
C GLN A 535 11.00 -5.05 -19.94
N TYR A 536 10.46 -4.34 -20.96
CA TYR A 536 9.01 -4.17 -21.09
C TYR A 536 8.29 -5.49 -21.20
N LEU A 537 8.90 -6.43 -21.93
CA LEU A 537 8.35 -7.75 -22.12
C LEU A 537 8.36 -8.57 -20.81
N ARG A 538 9.51 -8.60 -20.08
CA ARG A 538 9.60 -9.27 -18.76
C ARG A 538 8.55 -8.73 -17.78
N ALA A 539 8.42 -7.42 -17.70
CA ALA A 539 7.44 -6.77 -16.84
C ALA A 539 5.97 -6.95 -17.31
N ASN A 540 5.75 -7.59 -18.46
CA ASN A 540 4.44 -7.69 -19.11
C ASN A 540 3.76 -6.31 -19.28
N ILE A 541 4.50 -5.39 -19.92
CA ILE A 541 4.11 -3.99 -20.14
C ILE A 541 4.30 -3.67 -21.63
N GLU A 542 3.34 -2.96 -22.24
CA GLU A 542 3.54 -2.42 -23.58
C GLU A 542 4.40 -1.15 -23.52
N PRO A 543 5.40 -0.99 -24.40
CA PRO A 543 6.18 0.24 -24.50
C PRO A 543 5.31 1.48 -24.74
N PRO A 544 5.78 2.69 -24.38
CA PRO A 544 5.01 3.92 -24.52
C PRO A 544 4.76 4.29 -25.99
N VAL A 545 3.69 5.05 -26.23
CA VAL A 545 3.40 5.62 -27.54
C VAL A 545 4.53 6.56 -27.94
N GLY A 546 5.14 6.31 -29.11
CA GLY A 546 6.30 7.07 -29.56
C GLY A 546 7.65 6.46 -29.16
N TYR A 547 7.64 5.24 -28.62
CA TYR A 547 8.85 4.44 -28.47
C TYR A 547 9.57 4.29 -29.82
N ASP A 548 10.89 4.11 -29.80
CA ASP A 548 11.69 3.98 -31.02
C ASP A 548 11.13 2.86 -31.91
N GLU A 549 10.99 3.11 -33.23
CA GLU A 549 10.29 2.18 -34.11
C GLU A 549 11.06 0.86 -34.29
N GLU A 550 12.40 0.92 -34.28
CA GLU A 550 13.26 -0.26 -34.33
C GLU A 550 13.12 -1.10 -33.07
N TRP A 551 13.10 -0.45 -31.92
CA TRP A 551 12.86 -1.11 -30.64
C TRP A 551 11.42 -1.64 -30.49
N MET A 552 10.45 -0.98 -31.09
CA MET A 552 9.08 -1.46 -31.11
C MET A 552 8.92 -2.70 -32.01
N GLU A 553 9.68 -2.81 -33.09
CA GLU A 553 9.70 -4.01 -33.93
C GLU A 553 10.35 -5.18 -33.20
N GLU A 554 11.50 -4.95 -32.54
CA GLU A 554 12.14 -5.92 -31.66
C GLU A 554 11.20 -6.40 -30.54
N TYR A 555 10.49 -5.48 -29.86
CA TYR A 555 9.49 -5.83 -28.85
C TYR A 555 8.41 -6.76 -29.40
N ARG A 556 7.89 -6.49 -30.62
CA ARG A 556 6.85 -7.32 -31.24
C ARG A 556 7.36 -8.73 -31.58
N GLU A 557 8.59 -8.83 -32.05
CA GLU A 557 9.23 -10.13 -32.35
C GLU A 557 9.41 -10.94 -31.07
N LEU A 558 10.02 -10.34 -30.05
CA LEU A 558 10.19 -10.95 -28.72
C LEU A 558 8.84 -11.31 -28.05
N ALA A 559 7.81 -10.46 -28.20
CA ALA A 559 6.48 -10.73 -27.66
C ALA A 559 5.79 -11.92 -28.36
N ALA A 560 6.01 -12.09 -29.66
CA ALA A 560 5.49 -13.24 -30.41
C ALA A 560 6.20 -14.53 -30.00
N GLU A 561 7.52 -14.50 -29.79
CA GLU A 561 8.33 -15.62 -29.29
C GLU A 561 7.90 -16.02 -27.88
N ARG A 562 7.85 -15.07 -26.95
CA ARG A 562 7.39 -15.28 -25.56
C ARG A 562 5.97 -15.84 -25.48
N LYS A 563 5.06 -15.39 -26.33
CA LYS A 563 3.71 -15.95 -26.39
C LYS A 563 3.72 -17.44 -26.71
N LYS A 564 4.59 -17.84 -27.63
CA LYS A 564 4.77 -19.27 -27.99
C LYS A 564 5.37 -20.02 -26.79
N GLU A 565 6.39 -19.47 -26.17
CA GLU A 565 7.01 -20.04 -24.97
C GLU A 565 6.01 -20.20 -23.82
N GLN A 566 5.19 -19.19 -23.55
CA GLN A 566 4.12 -19.27 -22.56
C GLN A 566 3.07 -20.34 -22.90
N ASP A 567 2.68 -20.48 -24.19
CA ASP A 567 1.75 -21.52 -24.59
C ASP A 567 2.36 -22.93 -24.45
N ASP A 568 3.66 -23.06 -24.62
CA ASP A 568 4.37 -24.31 -24.41
C ASP A 568 4.61 -24.56 -22.90
N ALA A 569 4.97 -23.55 -22.12
CA ALA A 569 5.09 -23.62 -20.65
C ALA A 569 3.76 -23.99 -19.98
N ARG A 570 2.61 -23.48 -20.46
CA ARG A 570 1.29 -23.92 -19.98
C ARG A 570 1.02 -25.40 -20.22
N LYS A 571 1.45 -25.94 -21.35
CA LYS A 571 1.31 -27.38 -21.60
C LYS A 571 2.22 -28.18 -20.70
N GLU A 572 3.46 -27.75 -20.54
CA GLU A 572 4.43 -28.37 -19.65
C GLU A 572 3.97 -28.34 -18.19
N LYS A 573 3.51 -27.17 -17.70
CA LYS A 573 2.93 -27.01 -16.36
C LYS A 573 1.73 -27.92 -16.13
N LEU A 574 0.85 -28.07 -17.14
CA LEU A 574 -0.27 -29.01 -17.06
C LEU A 574 0.20 -30.47 -16.93
N GLU A 575 1.18 -30.90 -17.71
CA GLU A 575 1.69 -32.28 -17.65
C GLU A 575 2.43 -32.53 -16.32
N LEU A 576 3.22 -31.56 -15.83
CA LEU A 576 3.85 -31.60 -14.51
C LEU A 576 2.79 -31.72 -13.40
N ALA A 577 1.76 -30.89 -13.44
CA ALA A 577 0.66 -30.96 -12.48
C ALA A 577 -0.06 -32.31 -12.55
N VAL A 578 -0.22 -32.91 -13.73
CA VAL A 578 -0.82 -34.25 -13.90
C VAL A 578 0.08 -35.31 -13.29
N GLU A 579 1.39 -35.25 -13.47
CA GLU A 579 2.35 -36.19 -12.90
C GLU A 579 2.35 -36.14 -11.39
N SER A 580 2.59 -34.95 -10.81
CA SER A 580 2.60 -34.72 -9.36
C SER A 580 1.26 -35.10 -8.70
N TRP A 581 0.12 -34.82 -9.39
CA TRP A 581 -1.19 -35.24 -8.91
C TRP A 581 -1.40 -36.74 -8.95
N ALA A 582 -0.83 -37.42 -9.94
CA ALA A 582 -0.88 -38.89 -10.03
C ALA A 582 -0.04 -39.55 -8.90
N GLU A 583 1.10 -38.96 -8.55
CA GLU A 583 1.91 -39.37 -7.41
C GLU A 583 1.15 -39.17 -6.09
N ARG A 584 0.54 -38.02 -5.88
CA ARG A 584 -0.31 -37.72 -4.71
C ARG A 584 -1.47 -38.70 -4.60
N LYS A 585 -2.12 -39.04 -5.71
CA LYS A 585 -3.19 -40.07 -5.73
C LYS A 585 -2.63 -41.46 -5.41
N THR A 586 -1.42 -41.79 -5.86
CA THR A 586 -0.77 -43.06 -5.57
C THR A 586 -0.47 -43.20 -4.08
N TRP A 587 0.13 -42.17 -3.49
CA TRP A 587 0.30 -42.07 -2.05
C TRP A 587 -1.02 -42.22 -1.29
N TRP A 588 -2.06 -41.48 -1.68
CA TRP A 588 -3.37 -41.53 -1.02
C TRP A 588 -4.01 -42.92 -1.09
N ASN A 589 -3.79 -43.68 -2.17
CA ASN A 589 -4.27 -45.07 -2.34
C ASN A 589 -3.39 -46.12 -1.66
N LYS A 590 -2.20 -45.73 -1.18
CA LYS A 590 -1.26 -46.66 -0.52
C LYS A 590 -1.99 -47.37 0.65
N ARG A 591 -1.99 -48.72 0.63
CA ARG A 591 -2.53 -49.53 1.74
C ARG A 591 -1.48 -49.58 2.84
N LEU A 592 -1.71 -48.87 3.94
CA LEU A 592 -0.91 -49.03 5.15
C LEU A 592 -1.30 -50.35 5.80
N ASP A 593 -0.46 -51.36 5.69
CA ASP A 593 -0.64 -52.61 6.42
C ASP A 593 -0.56 -52.32 7.93
N PRO A 594 -1.41 -52.94 8.76
CA PRO A 594 -1.28 -52.81 10.21
C PRO A 594 0.09 -53.33 10.61
N PRO A 595 0.81 -52.69 11.53
CA PRO A 595 2.15 -53.11 11.94
C PRO A 595 2.13 -54.61 12.30
N LYS A 596 2.95 -55.40 11.65
CA LYS A 596 3.12 -56.82 11.99
C LYS A 596 3.46 -56.89 13.47
N ARG A 597 2.59 -57.51 14.27
CA ARG A 597 2.90 -57.78 15.68
C ARG A 597 4.19 -58.59 15.73
N VAL A 598 5.30 -57.95 16.02
CA VAL A 598 6.56 -58.60 16.32
C VAL A 598 6.32 -59.34 17.64
N LYS A 599 6.19 -60.66 17.56
CA LYS A 599 6.24 -61.49 18.78
C LYS A 599 7.65 -61.32 19.35
N PRO A 600 7.81 -61.00 20.63
CA PRO A 600 9.14 -60.91 21.21
C PRO A 600 9.87 -62.25 21.01
N LYS A 601 11.02 -62.24 20.33
CA LYS A 601 11.90 -63.38 20.27
C LYS A 601 12.44 -63.68 21.65
N PRO A 602 12.47 -64.96 22.08
CA PRO A 602 13.15 -65.28 23.35
C PRO A 602 14.62 -64.94 23.26
N VAL A 603 15.13 -64.27 24.28
CA VAL A 603 16.53 -63.92 24.47
C VAL A 603 17.33 -65.23 24.53
N SER A 604 18.19 -65.46 23.58
CA SER A 604 19.21 -66.51 23.67
C SER A 604 20.59 -65.84 23.79
N ASP A 605 21.32 -66.33 24.76
CA ASP A 605 22.62 -65.88 25.21
C ASP A 605 23.70 -65.70 24.10
N GLY A 606 24.39 -64.65 24.23
CA GLY A 606 25.80 -64.38 23.99
C GLY A 606 26.48 -65.04 22.77
N ARG A 607 26.58 -64.23 21.67
CA ARG A 607 27.74 -64.22 20.79
C ARG A 607 27.79 -62.93 19.98
N THR A 608 28.92 -62.26 20.08
CA THR A 608 29.29 -61.08 19.30
C THR A 608 29.30 -61.34 17.81
N PRO A 609 28.70 -60.48 16.95
CA PRO A 609 28.88 -60.56 15.48
C PRO A 609 30.18 -59.89 15.03
N PRO A 610 30.81 -60.38 13.90
CA PRO A 610 31.97 -59.72 13.34
C PRO A 610 31.66 -58.38 12.66
N PRO A 611 32.69 -57.54 12.47
CA PRO A 611 32.48 -56.18 11.94
C PRO A 611 32.08 -56.19 10.45
N SER A 612 31.10 -55.39 10.11
CA SER A 612 30.62 -55.16 8.77
C SER A 612 31.63 -54.37 7.93
N ALA A 613 31.70 -54.71 6.64
CA ALA A 613 32.56 -54.07 5.66
C ALA A 613 32.06 -52.66 5.29
N PRO A 614 32.96 -51.74 4.90
CA PRO A 614 32.59 -50.38 4.55
C PRO A 614 31.83 -50.31 3.19
N PRO A 615 30.96 -49.33 3.03
CA PRO A 615 30.21 -49.14 1.79
C PRO A 615 31.11 -48.65 0.63
N PRO A 616 30.76 -48.91 -0.62
CA PRO A 616 31.53 -48.47 -1.79
C PRO A 616 31.44 -46.94 -1.99
N PRO A 617 32.47 -46.30 -2.57
CA PRO A 617 32.53 -44.87 -2.73
C PRO A 617 31.58 -44.39 -3.83
N LEU A 618 30.88 -43.30 -3.57
CA LEU A 618 30.06 -42.54 -4.52
C LEU A 618 30.95 -41.95 -5.62
N SER A 619 30.55 -42.13 -6.86
CA SER A 619 31.20 -41.55 -8.04
C SER A 619 30.81 -40.07 -8.20
N VAL A 620 31.81 -39.22 -8.11
CA VAL A 620 31.71 -37.78 -8.37
C VAL A 620 31.71 -37.52 -9.89
N PRO A 621 30.81 -36.72 -10.46
CA PRO A 621 30.96 -36.27 -11.85
C PRO A 621 32.06 -35.19 -11.93
N ALA A 622 32.78 -35.25 -13.04
CA ALA A 622 33.99 -34.48 -13.33
C ALA A 622 33.73 -32.98 -13.45
N LYS A 623 34.56 -32.18 -12.78
CA LYS A 623 34.74 -30.74 -12.98
C LYS A 623 35.13 -30.39 -14.40
N ALA A 624 34.52 -29.39 -14.98
CA ALA A 624 35.09 -28.61 -16.08
C ALA A 624 36.04 -27.53 -15.50
N GLU A 625 37.22 -27.47 -16.10
CA GLU A 625 38.26 -26.46 -15.88
C GLU A 625 37.76 -25.09 -16.42
N GLY A 626 37.96 -23.96 -15.87
CA GLY A 626 39.06 -23.32 -15.23
C GLY A 626 39.28 -21.96 -15.88
N VAL A 627 39.24 -20.87 -15.19
CA VAL A 627 40.02 -19.66 -15.54
C VAL A 627 40.44 -18.98 -14.23
N GLN A 628 41.74 -18.69 -14.17
CA GLN A 628 42.45 -18.04 -13.10
C GLN A 628 42.25 -16.52 -13.12
N GLY A 629 42.33 -15.88 -11.97
CA GLY A 629 42.79 -14.49 -11.88
C GLY A 629 42.50 -13.84 -10.54
N GLY A 630 43.52 -13.79 -9.72
CA GLY A 630 44.08 -12.60 -9.12
C GLY A 630 43.50 -12.17 -7.76
N GLY A 631 44.20 -12.57 -6.68
CA GLY A 631 44.00 -12.04 -5.35
C GLY A 631 44.62 -10.68 -5.15
N PHE A 632 44.05 -9.92 -4.22
CA PHE A 632 44.79 -8.92 -3.48
C PHE A 632 44.45 -8.95 -1.99
N VAL A 633 45.49 -9.03 -1.20
CA VAL A 633 45.52 -8.96 0.25
C VAL A 633 45.78 -7.49 0.60
N GLY A 634 45.17 -6.98 1.65
CA GLY A 634 45.54 -5.69 2.21
C GLY A 634 44.89 -5.48 3.56
N SER A 635 45.67 -5.74 4.57
CA SER A 635 45.45 -5.45 5.98
C SER A 635 45.53 -3.98 6.31
N GLY A 636 44.87 -3.52 7.40
CA GLY A 636 45.30 -2.32 8.09
C GLY A 636 44.30 -1.69 9.02
N ALA A 637 44.63 -1.72 10.25
CA ALA A 637 44.00 -1.42 11.50
C ALA A 637 43.65 0.06 11.77
N ALA A 638 42.67 0.23 12.62
CA ALA A 638 42.53 1.06 13.82
C ALA A 638 42.51 2.59 13.69
N GLY A 639 41.52 3.18 14.32
CA GLY A 639 41.52 4.52 14.87
C GLY A 639 40.12 5.09 15.12
N SER A 640 39.79 5.16 16.39
CA SER A 640 38.62 5.74 17.01
C SER A 640 38.39 7.21 16.78
N GLU A 641 37.11 7.68 16.69
CA GLU A 641 36.58 8.62 17.69
C GLU A 641 35.09 8.92 17.43
N GLU A 642 34.35 8.99 18.50
CA GLU A 642 32.92 9.23 18.60
C GLU A 642 32.49 10.62 18.13
N SER A 643 31.38 10.70 17.42
CA SER A 643 30.37 11.75 17.67
C SER A 643 29.00 11.25 17.19
N GLY A 644 28.09 11.19 18.15
CA GLY A 644 26.76 10.59 17.99
C GLY A 644 25.82 11.40 17.12
N TYR A 645 25.05 10.69 16.34
CA TYR A 645 23.65 10.98 16.02
C TYR A 645 22.90 9.65 15.95
N ASP A 646 21.72 9.63 16.58
CA ASP A 646 20.88 8.45 16.76
C ASP A 646 20.32 7.95 15.42
N ASP A 647 21.04 7.07 14.77
CA ASP A 647 20.48 6.11 13.85
C ASP A 647 19.95 4.95 14.69
N ILE A 648 18.65 4.66 14.59
CA ILE A 648 18.06 3.49 15.22
C ILE A 648 18.52 2.26 14.43
N ILE A 649 19.73 1.81 14.75
CA ILE A 649 20.19 0.48 14.38
C ILE A 649 19.54 -0.48 15.37
N VAL A 650 18.64 -1.33 14.88
CA VAL A 650 18.12 -2.46 15.66
C VAL A 650 19.25 -3.48 15.76
N THR A 651 20.11 -3.31 16.76
CA THR A 651 21.07 -4.36 17.12
C THR A 651 20.36 -5.42 17.95
N SER A 652 20.17 -6.60 17.37
CA SER A 652 19.84 -7.79 18.11
C SER A 652 21.02 -8.16 19.04
N GLN A 653 20.87 -8.00 20.34
CA GLN A 653 21.82 -8.56 21.29
C GLN A 653 21.47 -10.04 21.50
N ARG A 654 22.45 -10.92 21.23
CA ARG A 654 22.43 -12.33 21.56
C ARG A 654 22.24 -12.51 23.08
N VAL A 655 21.18 -13.20 23.47
CA VAL A 655 21.07 -13.88 24.74
C VAL A 655 20.50 -15.25 24.48
N SER A 656 21.33 -16.25 24.52
CA SER A 656 20.94 -17.65 24.54
C SER A 656 20.46 -18.02 25.96
N GLU A 657 19.17 -18.23 26.12
CA GLU A 657 18.62 -18.92 27.29
C GLU A 657 17.59 -19.95 26.85
N ASN A 658 17.81 -21.19 27.33
CA ASN A 658 16.88 -22.30 27.20
C ASN A 658 15.50 -21.94 27.77
N LEU A 659 14.48 -21.96 26.89
CA LEU A 659 13.09 -21.73 27.24
C LEU A 659 12.39 -23.04 27.58
N GLN A 660 11.95 -23.16 28.81
CA GLN A 660 10.84 -24.04 29.13
C GLN A 660 9.54 -23.41 28.58
N SER A 661 8.98 -24.05 27.51
CA SER A 661 7.71 -23.66 26.92
C SER A 661 6.54 -23.97 27.86
N VAL A 662 5.74 -22.97 28.20
CA VAL A 662 4.45 -23.17 28.89
C VAL A 662 3.37 -23.31 27.83
N PRO A 663 2.71 -24.46 27.66
CA PRO A 663 1.67 -24.62 26.67
C PRO A 663 0.42 -23.84 27.02
N LEU A 664 -0.08 -23.01 26.08
CA LEU A 664 -1.41 -22.42 26.18
C LEU A 664 -2.43 -23.37 25.54
N SER A 665 -3.35 -23.90 26.36
CA SER A 665 -4.38 -24.79 25.87
C SER A 665 -5.65 -24.01 25.48
N ILE A 666 -6.05 -24.10 24.20
CA ILE A 666 -7.35 -23.63 23.71
C ILE A 666 -8.27 -24.84 23.57
N SER A 667 -9.32 -24.91 24.39
CA SER A 667 -10.34 -25.95 24.26
C SER A 667 -11.52 -25.43 23.45
N VAL A 668 -11.83 -26.08 22.32
CA VAL A 668 -13.06 -25.85 21.56
C VAL A 668 -14.13 -26.85 22.03
N ILE A 669 -15.24 -26.35 22.52
CA ILE A 669 -16.41 -27.17 22.91
C ILE A 669 -17.15 -27.56 21.65
N GLY A 670 -16.97 -28.79 21.20
CA GLY A 670 -17.71 -29.41 20.10
C GLY A 670 -18.19 -30.81 20.51
N SER A 671 -19.38 -31.21 20.06
CA SER A 671 -20.07 -32.44 20.40
C SER A 671 -19.23 -33.72 20.27
N ALA A 672 -19.37 -34.61 21.25
CA ALA A 672 -18.67 -35.86 21.44
C ALA A 672 -18.38 -36.71 20.20
N GLN A 673 -17.30 -36.52 19.51
CA GLN A 673 -16.63 -37.45 18.61
C GLN A 673 -15.14 -37.09 18.53
N THR A 674 -14.25 -37.98 19.04
CA THR A 674 -12.79 -37.90 18.92
C THR A 674 -12.18 -36.50 19.06
N GLU A 675 -11.97 -36.06 20.29
CA GLU A 675 -11.31 -34.76 20.55
C GLU A 675 -9.85 -34.78 20.12
N THR A 676 -9.55 -34.13 19.03
CA THR A 676 -8.17 -33.74 18.69
C THR A 676 -7.91 -32.39 19.35
N LYS A 677 -6.94 -32.32 20.25
CA LYS A 677 -6.54 -31.10 20.96
C LYS A 677 -5.31 -30.51 20.30
N VAL A 678 -5.33 -29.21 20.07
CA VAL A 678 -4.17 -28.44 19.60
C VAL A 678 -3.65 -27.59 20.75
N GLU A 679 -2.36 -27.68 21.02
CA GLU A 679 -1.65 -26.85 21.98
C GLU A 679 -0.63 -26.02 21.19
N ILE A 680 -0.75 -24.68 21.29
CA ILE A 680 0.15 -23.73 20.60
C ILE A 680 1.29 -23.41 21.57
N ALA A 681 2.53 -23.46 21.07
CA ALA A 681 3.69 -23.05 21.84
C ALA A 681 3.70 -21.52 22.06
N ASP A 682 4.51 -21.06 23.00
CA ASP A 682 4.76 -19.61 23.15
C ASP A 682 5.68 -19.16 22.02
N VAL A 683 5.09 -18.51 21.02
CA VAL A 683 5.77 -18.08 19.80
C VAL A 683 6.01 -16.56 19.78
N LEU A 684 5.62 -15.84 20.85
CA LEU A 684 5.86 -14.40 20.96
C LEU A 684 7.35 -14.10 21.04
N SER A 685 7.73 -13.02 20.35
CA SER A 685 9.08 -12.52 20.41
C SER A 685 9.47 -12.02 21.80
N LYS A 686 10.73 -12.15 22.18
CA LYS A 686 11.29 -11.63 23.44
C LYS A 686 11.68 -10.16 23.33
N ARG A 687 10.97 -9.36 22.51
CA ARG A 687 11.27 -7.95 22.28
C ARG A 687 11.28 -7.14 23.59
N PRO A 688 12.14 -6.13 23.68
CA PRO A 688 12.24 -5.31 24.90
C PRO A 688 10.91 -4.70 25.34
N TYR A 689 10.11 -4.18 24.41
CA TYR A 689 8.82 -3.57 24.69
C TYR A 689 7.77 -4.55 25.23
N LEU A 690 7.80 -5.83 24.82
CA LEU A 690 6.92 -6.87 25.37
C LEU A 690 7.30 -7.23 26.81
N LYS A 691 8.60 -7.25 27.13
CA LYS A 691 9.08 -7.46 28.51
C LYS A 691 8.61 -6.35 29.45
N GLU A 692 8.62 -5.10 28.98
CA GLU A 692 8.11 -3.97 29.76
C GLU A 692 6.59 -4.09 30.00
N LEU A 693 5.83 -4.54 29.00
CA LEU A 693 4.38 -4.80 29.14
C LEU A 693 4.08 -5.95 30.11
N ASP A 694 4.87 -7.04 30.07
CA ASP A 694 4.71 -8.16 31.00
C ASP A 694 5.06 -7.77 32.46
N ALA A 695 6.09 -6.95 32.64
CA ALA A 695 6.49 -6.45 33.99
C ALA A 695 5.49 -5.44 34.56
N ALA A 696 4.65 -4.82 33.73
CA ALA A 696 3.73 -3.78 34.15
C ALA A 696 2.46 -4.35 34.83
N PRO A 697 1.98 -3.76 35.93
CA PRO A 697 0.64 -4.02 36.47
C PRO A 697 -0.43 -3.74 35.41
N VAL A 698 -1.54 -4.50 35.42
CA VAL A 698 -2.60 -4.43 34.41
C VAL A 698 -3.09 -3.01 34.19
N GLU A 699 -3.34 -2.26 35.27
CA GLU A 699 -3.80 -0.87 35.22
C GLU A 699 -2.79 0.13 34.61
N LYS A 700 -1.50 -0.22 34.57
CA LYS A 700 -0.43 0.61 34.01
C LYS A 700 -0.06 0.25 32.57
N ARG A 701 -0.50 -0.89 32.07
CA ARG A 701 -0.20 -1.36 30.70
C ARG A 701 -0.53 -0.35 29.60
N PRO A 702 -1.67 0.38 29.63
CA PRO A 702 -1.95 1.40 28.61
C PRO A 702 -0.93 2.55 28.60
N LEU A 703 -0.41 2.92 29.78
CA LEU A 703 0.62 3.94 29.89
C LEU A 703 1.98 3.43 29.37
N VAL A 704 2.37 2.21 29.76
CA VAL A 704 3.59 1.57 29.27
C VAL A 704 3.54 1.41 27.74
N LEU A 705 2.40 0.96 27.18
CA LEU A 705 2.21 0.88 25.75
C LEU A 705 2.45 2.24 25.07
N THR A 706 1.88 3.32 25.62
CA THR A 706 2.07 4.66 25.06
C THR A 706 3.54 5.14 25.14
N GLU A 707 4.28 4.77 26.19
CA GLU A 707 5.71 5.06 26.25
C GLU A 707 6.51 4.25 25.24
N GLN A 708 6.19 2.98 25.05
CA GLN A 708 6.85 2.14 24.03
C GLN A 708 6.51 2.60 22.59
N GLU A 709 5.29 3.09 22.35
CA GLU A 709 4.92 3.68 21.06
C GLU A 709 5.75 4.92 20.67
N LYS A 710 6.27 5.67 21.65
CA LYS A 710 7.16 6.81 21.37
C LYS A 710 8.52 6.36 20.84
N ILE A 711 8.96 5.16 21.21
CA ILE A 711 10.26 4.61 20.85
C ILE A 711 10.17 3.75 19.59
N TYR A 712 9.19 2.85 19.52
CA TYR A 712 9.07 1.81 18.48
C TYR A 712 7.91 2.03 17.52
N GLY A 713 7.05 3.04 17.74
CA GLY A 713 5.78 3.23 17.01
C GLY A 713 5.92 3.69 15.56
N MET A 714 7.12 3.67 14.99
CA MET A 714 7.37 3.82 13.54
C MET A 714 7.54 2.48 12.83
N LEU A 715 7.59 1.38 13.55
CA LEU A 715 7.82 0.03 13.04
C LEU A 715 6.52 -0.77 13.00
N PRO A 716 6.07 -1.31 11.85
CA PRO A 716 4.92 -2.21 11.78
C PRO A 716 5.03 -3.41 12.72
N GLY A 717 6.23 -4.01 12.83
CA GLY A 717 6.50 -5.15 13.72
C GLY A 717 6.13 -4.89 15.19
N PHE A 718 6.34 -3.67 15.69
CA PHE A 718 5.93 -3.30 17.05
C PHE A 718 4.41 -3.47 17.23
N TYR A 719 3.61 -3.02 16.29
CA TYR A 719 2.15 -3.12 16.37
C TYR A 719 1.66 -4.55 16.15
N LEU A 720 2.33 -5.32 15.29
CA LEU A 720 2.03 -6.73 15.08
C LEU A 720 2.25 -7.54 16.38
N ASP A 721 3.38 -7.36 17.02
CA ASP A 721 3.75 -8.05 18.26
C ASP A 721 2.84 -7.64 19.43
N ALA A 722 2.66 -6.33 19.62
CA ALA A 722 1.79 -5.80 20.67
C ALA A 722 0.33 -6.27 20.48
N SER A 723 -0.16 -6.31 19.25
CA SER A 723 -1.49 -6.83 18.92
C SER A 723 -1.65 -8.27 19.39
N GLU A 724 -0.69 -9.15 19.07
CA GLU A 724 -0.75 -10.55 19.44
C GLU A 724 -0.65 -10.73 20.97
N TRP A 725 0.24 -9.97 21.60
CA TRP A 725 0.39 -9.97 23.06
C TRP A 725 -0.92 -9.60 23.80
N PHE A 726 -1.57 -8.50 23.38
CA PHE A 726 -2.86 -8.08 23.96
C PHE A 726 -3.98 -9.07 23.66
N ARG A 727 -4.00 -9.68 22.46
CA ARG A 727 -4.95 -10.73 22.12
C ARG A 727 -4.85 -11.93 23.07
N LEU A 728 -3.64 -12.38 23.35
CA LEU A 728 -3.36 -13.49 24.30
C LEU A 728 -3.75 -13.13 25.76
N LYS A 729 -3.70 -11.85 26.14
CA LYS A 729 -4.19 -11.37 27.44
C LYS A 729 -5.72 -11.16 27.48
N GLY A 730 -6.44 -11.41 26.36
CA GLY A 730 -7.88 -11.28 26.27
C GLY A 730 -8.40 -9.86 25.97
N GLU A 731 -7.51 -8.90 25.68
CA GLU A 731 -7.87 -7.51 25.36
C GLU A 731 -8.12 -7.35 23.84
N VAL A 732 -9.17 -8.00 23.35
CA VAL A 732 -9.43 -8.20 21.91
C VAL A 732 -9.62 -6.90 21.14
N ASP A 733 -10.30 -5.90 21.73
CA ASP A 733 -10.54 -4.61 21.03
C ASP A 733 -9.25 -3.82 20.86
N LEU A 734 -8.40 -3.78 21.90
CA LEU A 734 -7.09 -3.11 21.82
C LEU A 734 -6.16 -3.85 20.85
N ALA A 735 -6.14 -5.18 20.90
CA ALA A 735 -5.40 -6.01 19.97
C ALA A 735 -5.79 -5.73 18.50
N ALA A 736 -7.10 -5.64 18.21
CA ALA A 736 -7.59 -5.32 16.88
C ALA A 736 -7.20 -3.90 16.42
N ALA A 737 -7.23 -2.92 17.32
CA ALA A 737 -6.78 -1.56 17.02
C ALA A 737 -5.28 -1.53 16.70
N LEU A 738 -4.44 -2.18 17.53
CA LEU A 738 -3.00 -2.27 17.31
C LEU A 738 -2.67 -2.98 15.98
N LEU A 739 -3.35 -4.09 15.67
CA LEU A 739 -3.17 -4.79 14.39
C LEU A 739 -3.36 -3.86 13.19
N LEU A 740 -4.42 -3.05 13.21
CA LEU A 740 -4.71 -2.12 12.12
C LEU A 740 -3.80 -0.89 12.13
N SER A 741 -3.22 -0.55 13.28
CA SER A 741 -2.19 0.51 13.37
C SER A 741 -0.97 0.20 12.53
N ALA A 742 -0.59 -1.07 12.39
CA ALA A 742 0.52 -1.48 11.53
C ALA A 742 0.35 -1.05 10.07
N LEU A 743 -0.90 -0.90 9.60
CA LEU A 743 -1.21 -0.50 8.21
C LEU A 743 -1.19 1.02 7.97
N GLU A 744 -1.14 1.82 9.04
CA GLU A 744 -1.18 3.28 8.98
C GLU A 744 0.22 3.92 8.88
N LEU A 745 1.27 3.09 8.86
CA LEU A 745 2.65 3.55 8.86
C LEU A 745 3.24 3.69 7.46
N PRO A 746 4.16 4.63 7.23
CA PRO A 746 4.86 4.76 5.95
C PRO A 746 5.68 3.52 5.56
N ALA A 747 6.18 2.77 6.55
CA ALA A 747 6.96 1.54 6.36
C ALA A 747 6.13 0.29 6.04
N THR A 748 4.81 0.41 5.91
CA THR A 748 3.90 -0.70 5.57
C THR A 748 4.17 -1.20 4.15
N ASN A 749 4.48 -2.49 4.04
CA ASN A 749 4.71 -3.20 2.79
C ASN A 749 3.66 -4.31 2.55
N ASP A 750 3.83 -5.10 1.51
CA ASP A 750 2.91 -6.18 1.16
C ASP A 750 2.97 -7.34 2.17
N GLU A 751 4.11 -7.59 2.79
CA GLU A 751 4.25 -8.56 3.88
C GLU A 751 3.41 -8.16 5.10
N THR A 752 3.49 -6.88 5.53
CA THR A 752 2.64 -6.35 6.61
C THR A 752 1.16 -6.56 6.30
N ARG A 753 0.75 -6.30 5.05
CA ARG A 753 -0.64 -6.50 4.62
C ARG A 753 -1.04 -7.96 4.65
N HIS A 754 -0.15 -8.87 4.24
CA HIS A 754 -0.43 -10.30 4.19
C HIS A 754 -0.65 -10.89 5.60
N ILE A 755 0.25 -10.61 6.55
CA ILE A 755 0.08 -11.07 7.94
C ILE A 755 -1.14 -10.46 8.62
N VAL A 756 -1.44 -9.18 8.35
CA VAL A 756 -2.65 -8.53 8.88
C VAL A 756 -3.90 -9.20 8.30
N ALA A 757 -3.94 -9.50 7.01
CA ALA A 757 -5.05 -10.21 6.37
C ALA A 757 -5.28 -11.60 7.00
N PHE A 758 -4.21 -12.36 7.23
CA PHE A 758 -4.27 -13.65 7.91
C PHE A 758 -4.82 -13.53 9.34
N ARG A 759 -4.34 -12.55 10.12
CA ARG A 759 -4.82 -12.31 11.49
C ARG A 759 -6.27 -11.81 11.52
N LEU A 760 -6.72 -11.06 10.50
CA LEU A 760 -8.14 -10.69 10.33
C LEU A 760 -9.00 -11.91 10.03
N GLU A 761 -8.55 -12.82 9.14
CA GLU A 761 -9.25 -14.10 8.90
C GLU A 761 -9.37 -14.92 10.19
N ARG A 762 -8.27 -15.10 10.93
CA ARG A 762 -8.20 -15.82 12.20
C ARG A 762 -9.18 -15.26 13.25
N THR A 763 -9.33 -13.94 13.30
CA THR A 763 -10.26 -13.27 14.23
C THR A 763 -11.69 -13.17 13.71
N GLY A 764 -11.98 -13.80 12.54
CA GLY A 764 -13.33 -13.86 11.95
C GLY A 764 -13.74 -12.64 11.14
N ARG A 765 -12.87 -11.65 10.94
CA ARG A 765 -13.09 -10.46 10.10
C ARG A 765 -12.77 -10.76 8.62
N VAL A 766 -13.40 -11.81 8.09
CA VAL A 766 -13.05 -12.38 6.77
C VAL A 766 -13.28 -11.40 5.63
N ASP A 767 -14.29 -10.52 5.69
CA ASP A 767 -14.53 -9.55 4.61
C ASP A 767 -13.38 -8.53 4.50
N ALA A 768 -12.84 -8.08 5.64
CA ALA A 768 -11.68 -7.18 5.67
C ALA A 768 -10.42 -7.89 5.15
N ALA A 769 -10.23 -9.17 5.52
CA ALA A 769 -9.13 -9.98 4.99
C ALA A 769 -9.23 -10.13 3.46
N ILE A 770 -10.42 -10.43 2.92
CA ILE A 770 -10.65 -10.55 1.48
C ILE A 770 -10.31 -9.24 0.77
N ALA A 771 -10.82 -8.10 1.24
CA ALA A 771 -10.53 -6.80 0.62
C ALA A 771 -9.03 -6.52 0.53
N MET A 772 -8.28 -6.88 1.57
CA MET A 772 -6.82 -6.71 1.61
C MET A 772 -6.10 -7.70 0.67
N LEU A 773 -6.52 -8.97 0.67
CA LEU A 773 -5.96 -10.00 -0.20
C LEU A 773 -6.28 -9.75 -1.69
N GLU A 774 -7.41 -9.10 -2.01
CA GLU A 774 -7.70 -8.65 -3.37
C GLU A 774 -6.69 -7.63 -3.88
N LEU A 775 -6.28 -6.69 -3.02
CA LEU A 775 -5.23 -5.75 -3.35
C LEU A 775 -3.88 -6.46 -3.56
N LEU A 776 -3.51 -7.36 -2.65
CA LEU A 776 -2.27 -8.14 -2.73
C LEU A 776 -2.22 -9.03 -3.98
N ALA A 777 -3.27 -9.80 -4.24
CA ALA A 777 -3.34 -10.68 -5.42
C ALA A 777 -3.29 -9.91 -6.74
N ALA A 778 -3.69 -8.65 -6.73
CA ALA A 778 -3.65 -7.80 -7.90
C ALA A 778 -2.31 -7.05 -8.04
N SER A 779 -1.59 -6.76 -6.94
CA SER A 779 -0.26 -6.12 -6.98
C SER A 779 0.85 -7.13 -7.29
N SER A 780 0.70 -8.37 -6.85
CA SER A 780 1.66 -9.46 -7.01
C SER A 780 1.13 -10.49 -8.01
N ASP A 781 0.82 -10.07 -9.25
CA ASP A 781 0.18 -10.93 -10.26
C ASP A 781 1.07 -12.13 -10.68
N PHE A 782 2.38 -11.97 -10.57
CA PHE A 782 3.39 -12.99 -10.83
C PHE A 782 3.54 -14.02 -9.70
N ARG A 783 3.05 -13.74 -8.48
CA ARG A 783 3.15 -14.64 -7.32
C ARG A 783 1.86 -15.42 -7.10
N PRO A 784 1.92 -16.76 -6.97
CA PRO A 784 0.72 -17.58 -6.79
C PRO A 784 0.14 -17.50 -5.36
N GLN A 785 0.94 -17.24 -4.33
CA GLN A 785 0.53 -17.29 -2.92
C GLN A 785 -0.57 -16.30 -2.54
N PRO A 786 -0.54 -14.99 -2.92
CA PRO A 786 -1.64 -14.07 -2.65
C PRO A 786 -2.97 -14.52 -3.27
N LYS A 787 -2.93 -15.12 -4.47
CA LYS A 787 -4.11 -15.70 -5.13
C LYS A 787 -4.66 -16.89 -4.34
N ARG A 788 -3.79 -17.77 -3.81
CA ARG A 788 -4.18 -18.88 -2.95
C ARG A 788 -4.78 -18.39 -1.64
N SER A 789 -4.14 -17.45 -0.94
CA SER A 789 -4.63 -16.88 0.32
C SER A 789 -6.01 -16.22 0.13
N LEU A 790 -6.23 -15.49 -0.98
CA LEU A 790 -7.53 -14.94 -1.34
C LEU A 790 -8.58 -16.04 -1.54
N ALA A 791 -8.22 -17.12 -2.24
CA ALA A 791 -9.14 -18.25 -2.45
C ALA A 791 -9.55 -18.90 -1.12
N LEU A 792 -8.59 -19.08 -0.18
CA LEU A 792 -8.87 -19.64 1.14
C LEU A 792 -9.78 -18.74 1.98
N ALA A 793 -9.57 -17.43 1.94
CA ALA A 793 -10.45 -16.46 2.61
C ALA A 793 -11.88 -16.45 2.03
N LEU A 794 -12.03 -16.57 0.69
CA LEU A 794 -13.32 -16.71 0.02
C LEU A 794 -14.01 -18.02 0.45
N ILE A 795 -13.28 -19.13 0.54
CA ILE A 795 -13.80 -20.41 1.05
C ILE A 795 -14.27 -20.26 2.51
N ALA A 796 -13.48 -19.57 3.35
CA ALA A 796 -13.85 -19.31 4.74
C ALA A 796 -15.13 -18.47 4.85
N ARG A 797 -15.32 -17.45 4.00
CA ARG A 797 -16.56 -16.67 3.93
C ARG A 797 -17.74 -17.52 3.46
N ALA A 798 -17.56 -18.29 2.39
CA ALA A 798 -18.59 -19.18 1.86
C ALA A 798 -19.06 -20.25 2.88
N ARG A 799 -18.16 -20.69 3.78
CA ARG A 799 -18.51 -21.63 4.86
C ARG A 799 -19.51 -21.05 5.87
N LYS A 800 -19.52 -19.76 6.06
CA LYS A 800 -20.52 -19.07 6.91
C LYS A 800 -21.92 -19.07 6.28
N GLY A 801 -22.04 -19.39 4.98
CA GLY A 801 -23.29 -19.40 4.23
C GLY A 801 -23.69 -18.00 3.75
N GLY A 802 -24.83 -17.92 3.07
CA GLY A 802 -25.37 -16.67 2.53
C GLY A 802 -25.54 -16.70 1.01
N ALA A 803 -26.17 -15.66 0.46
CA ALA A 803 -26.51 -15.58 -0.97
C ALA A 803 -25.27 -15.52 -1.90
N GLY A 804 -24.11 -15.08 -1.39
CA GLY A 804 -22.86 -14.98 -2.15
C GLY A 804 -21.97 -16.23 -2.13
N ALA A 805 -22.34 -17.27 -1.36
CA ALA A 805 -21.48 -18.42 -1.13
C ALA A 805 -21.07 -19.17 -2.41
N LEU A 806 -21.98 -19.27 -3.40
CA LEU A 806 -21.66 -19.87 -4.69
C LEU A 806 -20.64 -19.05 -5.47
N ILE A 807 -20.83 -17.74 -5.53
CA ILE A 807 -19.93 -16.81 -6.23
C ILE A 807 -18.53 -16.89 -5.62
N ASP A 808 -18.44 -16.92 -4.29
CA ASP A 808 -17.15 -17.05 -3.59
C ASP A 808 -16.45 -18.36 -3.92
N LEU A 809 -17.19 -19.48 -3.93
CA LEU A 809 -16.63 -20.81 -4.22
C LEU A 809 -16.19 -20.95 -5.68
N GLU A 810 -16.98 -20.45 -6.64
CA GLU A 810 -16.59 -20.47 -8.06
C GLU A 810 -15.36 -19.60 -8.32
N ARG A 811 -15.28 -18.43 -7.66
CA ARG A 811 -14.11 -17.55 -7.73
C ARG A 811 -12.89 -18.19 -7.06
N ALA A 812 -13.04 -18.78 -5.88
CA ALA A 812 -11.97 -19.51 -5.20
C ALA A 812 -11.44 -20.67 -6.04
N PHE A 813 -12.36 -21.45 -6.66
CA PHE A 813 -11.98 -22.54 -7.55
C PHE A 813 -11.16 -22.04 -8.75
N LYS A 814 -11.56 -20.93 -9.36
CA LYS A 814 -10.81 -20.32 -10.47
C LYS A 814 -9.41 -19.91 -10.02
N LEU A 815 -9.27 -19.20 -8.90
CA LEU A 815 -7.99 -18.78 -8.35
C LEU A 815 -7.06 -19.96 -8.07
N LEU A 816 -7.58 -21.02 -7.42
CA LEU A 816 -6.78 -22.23 -7.12
C LEU A 816 -6.39 -22.99 -8.39
N LYS A 817 -7.27 -23.03 -9.39
CA LYS A 817 -6.91 -23.59 -10.69
C LYS A 817 -5.84 -22.77 -11.38
N ASP A 818 -5.93 -21.43 -11.34
CA ASP A 818 -4.92 -20.54 -11.92
C ASP A 818 -3.57 -20.73 -11.20
N VAL A 819 -3.54 -20.83 -9.87
CA VAL A 819 -2.35 -21.16 -9.09
C VAL A 819 -1.71 -22.49 -9.50
N ALA A 820 -2.54 -23.51 -9.78
CA ALA A 820 -2.04 -24.85 -10.13
C ALA A 820 -1.56 -24.97 -11.58
N LEU A 821 -2.11 -24.20 -12.52
CA LEU A 821 -1.96 -24.47 -13.96
C LEU A 821 -1.39 -23.31 -14.78
N GLU A 822 -1.42 -22.06 -14.26
CA GLU A 822 -0.72 -20.98 -14.94
C GLU A 822 0.76 -21.03 -14.57
N PRO A 823 1.65 -20.95 -15.55
CA PRO A 823 3.08 -20.86 -15.25
C PRO A 823 3.34 -19.53 -14.51
N SER A 824 4.08 -19.57 -13.44
CA SER A 824 4.78 -18.40 -12.90
C SER A 824 5.77 -17.90 -13.94
N ASP A 825 6.20 -16.64 -13.87
CA ASP A 825 6.97 -16.01 -14.96
C ASP A 825 8.13 -16.89 -15.44
N VAL A 826 8.33 -16.97 -16.75
CA VAL A 826 9.25 -17.91 -17.43
C VAL A 826 10.69 -17.80 -16.94
N ASP A 827 11.07 -16.65 -16.38
CA ASP A 827 12.44 -16.41 -15.87
C ASP A 827 12.66 -16.88 -14.41
N GLN A 828 11.59 -17.27 -13.67
CA GLN A 828 11.64 -17.79 -12.28
C GLN A 828 11.13 -19.23 -12.19
N GLY A 829 11.47 -20.05 -13.15
CA GLY A 829 10.82 -21.31 -13.52
C GLY A 829 10.74 -22.43 -12.49
N SER A 830 11.47 -22.40 -11.34
CA SER A 830 11.43 -23.47 -10.33
C SER A 830 10.93 -23.05 -8.95
N ASP A 831 10.85 -21.75 -8.67
CA ASP A 831 10.71 -21.21 -7.33
C ASP A 831 9.38 -21.57 -6.63
N PHE A 832 8.39 -22.07 -7.39
CA PHE A 832 7.06 -22.42 -6.86
C PHE A 832 6.66 -23.87 -7.20
N GLU A 833 7.62 -24.74 -7.47
CA GLU A 833 7.36 -26.15 -7.77
C GLU A 833 6.77 -26.86 -6.53
N GLY A 834 5.64 -27.53 -6.73
CA GLY A 834 4.91 -28.22 -5.66
C GLY A 834 3.64 -27.53 -5.20
N ILE A 835 3.47 -26.22 -5.43
CA ILE A 835 2.25 -25.48 -5.09
C ILE A 835 1.02 -26.03 -5.83
N GLU A 836 1.21 -26.67 -6.99
CA GLU A 836 0.15 -27.27 -7.81
C GLU A 836 -0.63 -28.31 -7.01
N THR A 837 0.07 -29.20 -6.32
CA THR A 837 -0.59 -30.29 -5.56
C THR A 837 -1.35 -29.73 -4.38
N VAL A 838 -0.80 -28.71 -3.71
CA VAL A 838 -1.44 -28.01 -2.59
C VAL A 838 -2.72 -27.32 -3.07
N ALA A 839 -2.66 -26.57 -4.16
CA ALA A 839 -3.80 -25.85 -4.75
C ALA A 839 -4.86 -26.82 -5.30
N LEU A 840 -4.45 -27.93 -5.95
CA LEU A 840 -5.37 -28.96 -6.45
C LEU A 840 -6.10 -29.70 -5.33
N MET A 841 -5.44 -29.94 -4.18
CA MET A 841 -6.11 -30.47 -3.00
C MET A 841 -7.28 -29.56 -2.58
N GLU A 842 -7.03 -28.27 -2.51
CA GLU A 842 -7.99 -27.24 -2.09
C GLU A 842 -9.12 -27.04 -3.12
N ALA A 843 -8.77 -26.98 -4.42
CA ALA A 843 -9.75 -26.85 -5.49
C ALA A 843 -10.70 -28.05 -5.55
N ASN A 844 -10.17 -29.28 -5.49
CA ASN A 844 -11.00 -30.48 -5.49
C ASN A 844 -11.86 -30.63 -4.22
N ALA A 845 -11.41 -30.09 -3.08
CA ALA A 845 -12.15 -30.16 -1.82
C ALA A 845 -13.46 -29.38 -1.86
N ILE A 846 -13.56 -28.30 -2.64
CA ILE A 846 -14.73 -27.42 -2.71
C ILE A 846 -15.71 -27.79 -3.82
N THR A 847 -15.31 -28.61 -4.82
CA THR A 847 -16.19 -28.99 -5.95
C THR A 847 -17.53 -29.60 -5.52
N PRO A 848 -17.63 -30.49 -4.49
CA PRO A 848 -18.92 -31.07 -4.09
C PRO A 848 -19.90 -30.00 -3.56
N ARG A 849 -19.36 -28.92 -3.02
CA ARG A 849 -20.19 -27.82 -2.50
C ARG A 849 -20.65 -26.89 -3.62
N ILE A 850 -19.81 -26.66 -4.63
CA ILE A 850 -20.20 -25.94 -5.86
C ILE A 850 -21.33 -26.69 -6.54
N ASP A 851 -21.20 -28.03 -6.72
CA ASP A 851 -22.22 -28.89 -7.32
C ASP A 851 -23.54 -28.85 -6.51
N ALA A 852 -23.45 -28.92 -5.18
CA ALA A 852 -24.62 -28.87 -4.30
C ALA A 852 -25.37 -27.52 -4.37
N LEU A 853 -24.69 -26.43 -4.72
CA LEU A 853 -25.26 -25.09 -4.91
C LEU A 853 -25.70 -24.83 -6.37
N GLY A 854 -25.50 -25.78 -7.28
CA GLY A 854 -25.88 -25.69 -8.69
C GLY A 854 -24.95 -24.85 -9.53
N GLY A 855 -23.67 -24.69 -9.08
CA GLY A 855 -22.64 -23.95 -9.77
C GLY A 855 -21.87 -24.76 -10.82
N ASN A 856 -20.88 -24.12 -11.43
CA ASN A 856 -20.07 -24.70 -12.50
C ASN A 856 -18.58 -24.61 -12.17
N TRP A 857 -17.86 -25.67 -12.56
CA TRP A 857 -16.40 -25.70 -12.50
C TRP A 857 -15.83 -26.55 -13.63
N THR A 858 -14.60 -26.28 -14.06
CA THR A 858 -13.94 -27.05 -15.11
C THR A 858 -12.47 -27.27 -14.77
N LEU A 859 -12.04 -28.55 -14.83
CA LEU A 859 -10.67 -28.98 -14.61
C LEU A 859 -10.38 -30.13 -15.58
N ASP A 860 -9.09 -30.33 -15.96
CA ASP A 860 -8.69 -31.52 -16.70
C ASP A 860 -9.10 -32.77 -15.91
N LYS A 861 -9.69 -33.75 -16.58
CA LYS A 861 -10.21 -34.97 -15.95
C LYS A 861 -9.12 -35.77 -15.20
N ARG A 862 -7.85 -35.64 -15.62
CA ARG A 862 -6.71 -36.30 -14.98
C ARG A 862 -6.40 -35.71 -13.59
N LEU A 863 -6.74 -34.42 -13.40
CA LEU A 863 -6.54 -33.67 -12.16
C LEU A 863 -7.74 -33.76 -11.20
N VAL A 864 -8.85 -34.31 -11.62
CA VAL A 864 -10.02 -34.47 -10.75
C VAL A 864 -9.75 -35.62 -9.75
N GLY A 865 -10.01 -35.35 -8.47
CA GLY A 865 -9.90 -36.35 -7.42
C GLY A 865 -9.96 -35.75 -6.02
N LYS A 866 -10.93 -36.18 -5.22
CA LYS A 866 -11.04 -35.75 -3.83
C LYS A 866 -10.15 -36.60 -2.95
N LEU A 867 -9.11 -35.99 -2.37
CA LEU A 867 -8.16 -36.62 -1.47
C LEU A 867 -8.37 -36.12 -0.04
N ASP A 868 -9.25 -36.78 0.70
CA ASP A 868 -9.53 -36.41 2.09
C ASP A 868 -8.48 -36.97 3.05
N THR A 869 -8.13 -36.18 4.10
CA THR A 869 -7.10 -36.54 5.09
C THR A 869 -7.60 -36.34 6.52
N ASP A 870 -7.05 -37.12 7.48
CA ASP A 870 -7.34 -36.92 8.91
C ASP A 870 -6.64 -35.67 9.46
N VAL A 871 -5.41 -35.40 8.99
CA VAL A 871 -4.63 -34.21 9.35
C VAL A 871 -3.99 -33.63 8.10
N ARG A 872 -4.01 -32.31 8.01
CA ARG A 872 -3.31 -31.50 7.01
C ARG A 872 -2.75 -30.28 7.71
N ILE A 873 -1.48 -30.01 7.55
CA ILE A 873 -0.78 -28.85 8.10
C ILE A 873 -0.13 -28.11 6.93
N VAL A 874 -0.35 -26.81 6.82
CA VAL A 874 0.25 -25.99 5.77
C VAL A 874 0.86 -24.77 6.43
N ILE A 875 2.12 -24.48 6.10
CA ILE A 875 2.79 -23.24 6.46
C ILE A 875 2.96 -22.35 5.24
N GLU A 876 2.91 -21.05 5.47
CA GLU A 876 3.25 -19.98 4.53
C GLU A 876 4.02 -18.92 5.33
N TRP A 877 4.89 -18.17 4.68
CA TRP A 877 5.66 -17.11 5.33
C TRP A 877 5.58 -15.80 4.56
N THR A 878 6.06 -14.70 5.14
CA THR A 878 5.89 -13.36 4.58
C THR A 878 7.16 -12.80 3.93
N ASN A 879 8.29 -13.46 4.10
CA ASN A 879 9.56 -13.06 3.51
C ASN A 879 9.82 -13.87 2.23
N ASP A 880 10.14 -13.23 1.11
CA ASP A 880 10.35 -13.86 -0.18
C ASP A 880 11.77 -14.47 -0.35
N ASP A 881 12.74 -14.04 0.44
CA ASP A 881 14.10 -14.56 0.45
C ASP A 881 14.33 -15.60 1.56
N ALA A 882 13.24 -16.11 2.17
CA ALA A 882 13.35 -17.04 3.27
C ALA A 882 13.14 -18.48 2.84
N ASP A 883 14.06 -19.32 3.28
CA ASP A 883 13.98 -20.78 3.21
C ASP A 883 13.52 -21.31 4.58
N ILE A 884 12.26 -21.80 4.65
CA ILE A 884 11.62 -22.22 5.90
C ILE A 884 10.99 -23.60 5.76
N ASP A 885 11.58 -24.55 6.45
CA ASP A 885 11.15 -25.94 6.48
C ASP A 885 10.04 -26.25 7.48
N LEU A 886 9.07 -27.05 7.07
CA LEU A 886 8.09 -27.70 7.92
C LEU A 886 8.59 -29.07 8.40
N TRP A 887 8.75 -29.25 9.70
CA TRP A 887 9.05 -30.53 10.31
C TRP A 887 7.88 -31.05 11.14
N VAL A 888 7.40 -32.25 10.85
CA VAL A 888 6.35 -32.89 11.65
C VAL A 888 6.87 -34.18 12.26
N ILE A 889 6.89 -34.21 13.61
CA ILE A 889 7.29 -35.39 14.35
C ILE A 889 6.02 -36.16 14.70
N GLU A 890 5.87 -37.35 14.09
CA GLU A 890 4.71 -38.23 14.26
C GLU A 890 4.69 -38.91 15.64
N PRO A 891 3.55 -39.50 16.07
CA PRO A 891 3.44 -40.23 17.36
C PRO A 891 4.38 -41.42 17.54
N GLY A 892 5.15 -41.81 16.55
CA GLY A 892 6.20 -42.81 16.59
C GLY A 892 7.60 -42.25 16.87
N GLY A 893 7.74 -40.92 16.87
CA GLY A 893 9.04 -40.25 16.93
C GLY A 893 9.69 -40.07 15.55
N GLU A 894 9.07 -40.52 14.47
CA GLU A 894 9.54 -40.33 13.10
C GLU A 894 9.35 -38.86 12.69
N ARG A 895 10.43 -38.23 12.18
CA ARG A 895 10.40 -36.85 11.63
C ARG A 895 10.13 -36.93 10.14
N VAL A 896 9.07 -36.21 9.69
CA VAL A 896 8.71 -36.01 8.28
C VAL A 896 9.10 -34.57 7.91
N TYR A 897 9.96 -34.42 6.92
CA TYR A 897 10.56 -33.16 6.46
C TYR A 897 11.19 -33.41 5.07
N TYR A 898 11.79 -32.41 4.40
CA TYR A 898 12.37 -32.53 3.06
C TYR A 898 13.33 -33.72 2.87
N GLY A 899 14.12 -34.10 3.90
CA GLY A 899 15.03 -35.26 3.85
C GLY A 899 14.36 -36.62 4.14
N ASN A 900 13.07 -36.67 4.53
CA ASN A 900 12.28 -37.88 4.78
C ASN A 900 10.80 -37.56 4.48
N GLU A 901 10.47 -37.54 3.19
CA GLU A 901 9.19 -37.03 2.68
C GLU A 901 7.99 -37.95 2.99
N ASP A 902 8.15 -39.28 3.05
CA ASP A 902 7.11 -40.31 3.16
C ASP A 902 7.36 -41.20 4.36
N SER A 903 6.62 -41.05 5.45
CA SER A 903 6.80 -41.81 6.67
C SER A 903 6.18 -43.19 6.63
N GLU A 904 6.71 -44.14 7.49
CA GLU A 904 6.03 -45.43 7.76
C GLU A 904 4.64 -45.23 8.38
N GLY A 905 4.37 -44.05 8.97
CA GLY A 905 3.10 -43.62 9.53
C GLY A 905 2.05 -43.30 8.48
N GLY A 906 2.48 -43.07 7.23
CA GLY A 906 1.68 -42.62 6.10
C GLY A 906 1.53 -41.11 6.02
N GLY A 907 2.36 -40.35 6.71
CA GLY A 907 2.55 -38.94 6.51
C GLY A 907 3.31 -38.65 5.22
N LEU A 908 3.06 -37.53 4.58
CA LEU A 908 3.76 -37.03 3.40
C LEU A 908 3.98 -35.53 3.55
N ILE A 909 5.18 -35.05 3.24
CA ILE A 909 5.50 -33.63 3.07
C ILE A 909 5.39 -33.26 1.59
N SER A 910 5.15 -31.97 1.30
CA SER A 910 5.22 -31.42 -0.06
C SER A 910 6.69 -31.29 -0.51
N ASN A 911 6.87 -30.82 -1.75
CA ASN A 911 8.18 -30.39 -2.21
C ASN A 911 8.73 -29.29 -1.29
N ASP A 912 10.03 -29.26 -1.15
CA ASP A 912 10.81 -28.23 -0.48
C ASP A 912 10.77 -26.93 -1.28
N MET A 913 10.33 -25.83 -0.64
CA MET A 913 10.32 -24.49 -1.24
C MET A 913 11.40 -23.63 -0.62
N THR A 914 12.53 -23.56 -1.30
CA THR A 914 13.72 -22.82 -0.87
C THR A 914 13.65 -21.31 -1.08
N ASP A 915 12.71 -20.84 -1.91
CA ASP A 915 12.48 -19.44 -2.22
C ASP A 915 10.99 -19.09 -2.23
N GLY A 916 10.66 -17.81 -2.06
CA GLY A 916 9.27 -17.30 -2.09
C GLY A 916 8.57 -17.39 -0.75
N TYR A 917 7.24 -17.46 -0.75
CA TYR A 917 6.38 -17.40 0.44
C TYR A 917 5.84 -18.79 0.88
N GLY A 918 6.40 -19.88 0.41
CA GLY A 918 5.80 -21.20 0.55
C GLY A 918 4.68 -21.46 -0.47
N PRO A 919 3.75 -22.39 -0.23
CA PRO A 919 3.51 -23.11 1.02
C PRO A 919 4.26 -24.45 1.11
N GLU A 920 4.60 -24.87 2.33
CA GLU A 920 4.90 -26.25 2.62
C GLU A 920 3.75 -26.97 3.30
N GLU A 921 3.55 -28.25 2.95
CA GLU A 921 2.38 -29.01 3.35
C GLU A 921 2.76 -30.39 3.91
N TYR A 922 2.28 -30.70 5.10
CA TYR A 922 2.24 -32.05 5.62
C TYR A 922 0.82 -32.63 5.59
N VAL A 923 0.66 -33.85 5.10
CA VAL A 923 -0.64 -34.55 5.08
C VAL A 923 -0.50 -35.98 5.59
N VAL A 924 -1.54 -36.45 6.31
CA VAL A 924 -1.70 -37.85 6.65
C VAL A 924 -3.15 -38.26 6.46
N ARG A 925 -3.37 -39.27 5.59
CA ARG A 925 -4.72 -39.74 5.26
C ARG A 925 -5.42 -40.38 6.47
N ARG A 926 -4.70 -41.14 7.27
CA ARG A 926 -5.19 -41.84 8.48
C ARG A 926 -4.20 -41.63 9.61
N ALA A 927 -4.47 -40.63 10.42
CA ALA A 927 -3.60 -40.28 11.52
C ALA A 927 -3.57 -41.36 12.60
N LYS A 928 -2.37 -41.73 13.06
CA LYS A 928 -2.17 -42.58 14.23
C LYS A 928 -2.57 -41.77 15.49
N PRO A 929 -3.24 -42.39 16.50
CA PRO A 929 -3.46 -41.72 17.78
C PRO A 929 -2.16 -41.37 18.48
N GLY A 930 -2.07 -40.16 19.00
CA GLY A 930 -0.88 -39.65 19.70
C GLY A 930 -0.62 -38.19 19.41
N LYS A 931 0.57 -37.73 19.78
CA LYS A 931 1.00 -36.33 19.58
C LYS A 931 1.76 -36.17 18.28
N TYR A 932 1.33 -35.21 17.47
CA TYR A 932 2.07 -34.68 16.31
C TYR A 932 2.69 -33.35 16.77
N ARG A 933 4.03 -33.24 16.73
CA ARG A 933 4.73 -32.01 17.06
C ARG A 933 5.10 -31.30 15.77
N ILE A 934 4.69 -30.06 15.65
CA ILE A 934 4.85 -29.24 14.47
C ILE A 934 5.98 -28.26 14.79
N LYS A 935 7.07 -28.36 14.06
CA LYS A 935 8.25 -27.52 14.16
C LYS A 935 8.52 -26.82 12.83
N ILE A 936 9.25 -25.73 12.90
CA ILE A 936 9.81 -25.02 11.74
C ILE A 936 11.29 -24.86 11.92
N ASP A 937 11.99 -24.86 10.82
CA ASP A 937 13.40 -24.53 10.73
C ASP A 937 13.62 -23.46 9.66
N GLY A 938 14.60 -22.57 9.81
CA GLY A 938 14.80 -21.47 8.86
C GLY A 938 16.27 -21.28 8.57
N TYR A 939 16.63 -21.38 7.29
CA TYR A 939 18.03 -21.34 6.84
C TYR A 939 18.49 -19.97 6.38
N SER A 940 17.61 -19.17 5.79
CA SER A 940 17.94 -17.84 5.27
C SER A 940 16.79 -16.86 5.42
N GLY A 941 17.10 -15.58 5.43
CA GLY A 941 16.08 -14.52 5.44
C GLY A 941 16.68 -13.13 5.58
N ASP A 942 15.96 -12.11 5.14
CA ASP A 942 16.37 -10.70 5.24
C ASP A 942 16.39 -10.25 6.71
N ARG A 943 17.56 -9.80 7.18
CA ARG A 943 17.79 -9.32 8.55
C ARG A 943 17.25 -7.93 8.84
N LEU A 944 16.87 -7.17 7.81
CA LEU A 944 16.43 -5.77 7.91
C LEU A 944 14.92 -5.57 7.70
N ASN A 945 14.12 -6.62 7.90
CA ASN A 945 12.67 -6.54 7.68
C ASN A 945 11.99 -5.61 8.72
N PRO A 946 11.26 -4.55 8.28
CA PRO A 946 10.57 -3.61 9.18
C PRO A 946 9.43 -4.28 9.98
N ASN A 947 8.97 -5.46 9.56
CA ASN A 947 7.97 -6.26 10.29
C ASN A 947 8.60 -7.07 11.44
N GLY A 948 9.91 -7.08 11.58
CA GLY A 948 10.65 -7.87 12.55
C GLY A 948 11.19 -9.16 11.94
N ASN A 949 11.20 -10.25 12.72
CA ASN A 949 11.60 -11.58 12.23
C ASN A 949 10.58 -12.14 11.22
N GLY A 950 10.95 -13.19 10.48
CA GLY A 950 10.05 -13.82 9.52
C GLY A 950 8.74 -14.27 10.17
N GLN A 951 7.62 -13.83 9.64
CA GLN A 951 6.29 -14.20 10.12
C GLN A 951 5.79 -15.42 9.35
N ILE A 952 5.36 -16.44 10.08
CA ILE A 952 4.89 -17.72 9.54
C ILE A 952 3.42 -17.91 9.86
N MET A 953 2.64 -18.18 8.84
CA MET A 953 1.20 -18.44 8.90
C MET A 953 0.96 -19.94 8.84
N VAL A 954 0.34 -20.51 9.86
CA VAL A 954 0.13 -21.95 9.97
C VAL A 954 -1.35 -22.27 9.92
N ARG A 955 -1.74 -23.16 9.00
CA ARG A 955 -3.10 -23.71 8.88
C ARG A 955 -3.10 -25.17 9.29
N MET A 956 -3.64 -25.50 10.43
CA MET A 956 -3.81 -26.87 10.90
C MET A 956 -5.23 -27.33 10.65
N ILE A 957 -5.41 -28.31 9.78
CA ILE A 957 -6.73 -28.76 9.32
C ILE A 957 -6.94 -30.22 9.75
N ARG A 958 -8.06 -30.45 10.41
CA ARG A 958 -8.55 -31.76 10.80
C ARG A 958 -9.69 -32.17 9.90
N ASP A 959 -9.76 -33.44 9.53
CA ASP A 959 -10.79 -33.98 8.66
C ASP A 959 -10.95 -33.19 7.34
N PHE A 960 -9.81 -32.84 6.71
CA PHE A 960 -9.77 -32.06 5.46
C PHE A 960 -10.64 -32.67 4.37
N ALA A 961 -11.38 -31.83 3.65
CA ALA A 961 -12.31 -32.19 2.57
C ALA A 961 -13.49 -33.08 3.03
N ARG A 962 -13.79 -33.13 4.33
CA ARG A 962 -14.94 -33.86 4.91
C ARG A 962 -15.98 -32.88 5.46
N PRO A 963 -17.23 -33.32 5.67
CA PRO A 963 -18.31 -32.44 6.20
C PRO A 963 -18.02 -31.87 7.61
N ASN A 964 -17.18 -32.52 8.40
CA ASN A 964 -16.77 -32.16 9.75
C ASN A 964 -15.40 -31.50 9.81
N GLU A 965 -14.89 -31.01 8.70
CA GLU A 965 -13.59 -30.32 8.63
C GLU A 965 -13.50 -29.17 9.65
N GLN A 966 -12.42 -29.11 10.37
CA GLN A 966 -12.09 -28.06 11.35
C GLN A 966 -10.69 -27.49 11.02
N GLN A 967 -10.54 -26.19 11.23
CA GLN A 967 -9.29 -25.48 10.94
C GLN A 967 -8.90 -24.58 12.11
N ASP A 968 -7.64 -24.66 12.52
CA ASP A 968 -7.01 -23.75 13.46
C ASP A 968 -5.97 -22.93 12.73
N LEU A 969 -6.00 -21.60 12.88
CA LEU A 969 -5.06 -20.66 12.29
C LEU A 969 -4.13 -20.14 13.39
N VAL A 970 -2.83 -20.27 13.17
CA VAL A 970 -1.77 -19.86 14.10
C VAL A 970 -0.73 -19.08 13.33
N ASP A 971 -0.20 -18.03 13.90
CA ASP A 971 1.01 -17.38 13.41
C ASP A 971 2.17 -17.60 14.38
N ALA A 972 3.34 -17.72 13.81
CA ALA A 972 4.60 -17.92 14.53
C ALA A 972 5.64 -16.95 13.95
N GLU A 973 6.72 -16.74 14.69
CA GLU A 973 7.85 -15.93 14.25
C GLU A 973 9.11 -16.80 14.26
N ILE A 974 9.97 -16.67 13.26
CA ILE A 974 11.29 -17.30 13.21
C ILE A 974 12.38 -16.24 13.16
N SER A 975 13.47 -16.46 13.93
CA SER A 975 14.68 -15.63 13.88
C SER A 975 15.75 -16.36 13.10
N PHE A 976 16.29 -15.72 12.07
CA PHE A 976 17.40 -16.23 11.27
C PHE A 976 18.77 -15.97 11.92
N ASP A 977 18.82 -15.32 13.11
CA ASP A 977 20.05 -15.06 13.86
C ASP A 977 20.45 -16.19 14.83
N ASP A 978 19.54 -17.12 15.07
CA ASP A 978 19.85 -18.30 15.89
C ASP A 978 20.68 -19.26 15.03
N GLU A 979 22.02 -19.25 15.19
CA GLU A 979 22.86 -20.33 14.66
C GLU A 979 22.29 -21.64 15.20
N VAL A 980 21.62 -22.38 14.33
CA VAL A 980 21.29 -23.78 14.62
C VAL A 980 22.63 -24.46 14.76
N ASP A 981 22.89 -24.99 15.94
CA ASP A 981 24.05 -25.85 16.18
C ASP A 981 23.92 -27.00 15.20
N ASP A 982 24.68 -26.94 14.08
CA ASP A 982 24.78 -27.97 13.07
C ASP A 982 25.45 -29.22 13.68
N GLY A 983 24.84 -29.73 14.74
CA GLY A 983 25.21 -31.02 15.28
C GLY A 983 25.03 -32.08 14.18
N GLU A 984 26.13 -32.43 13.51
CA GLU A 984 26.25 -33.65 12.74
C GLU A 984 25.74 -34.83 13.57
N ASP A 985 24.47 -35.14 13.52
CA ASP A 985 23.90 -36.27 14.19
C ASP A 985 22.98 -37.12 13.31
N ASN A 986 23.65 -37.94 12.50
CA ASN A 986 23.15 -39.20 12.03
C ASN A 986 23.16 -40.25 13.16
N GLN A 987 22.53 -40.00 14.33
CA GLN A 987 22.31 -41.07 15.28
C GLN A 987 20.84 -41.52 15.28
N PRO A 988 20.57 -42.84 15.17
CA PRO A 988 19.21 -43.37 15.25
C PRO A 988 18.66 -43.16 16.66
N ALA A 989 17.44 -42.66 16.73
CA ALA A 989 16.70 -42.29 17.94
C ALA A 989 16.76 -43.37 19.02
N ARG A 990 17.10 -42.97 20.26
CA ARG A 990 16.91 -43.78 21.45
C ARG A 990 15.43 -43.99 21.74
N THR A 991 15.01 -45.25 21.86
CA THR A 991 13.64 -45.68 22.16
C THR A 991 13.33 -45.61 23.64
N ASP A 992 13.18 -44.45 24.25
CA ASP A 992 12.51 -44.30 25.55
C ASP A 992 11.72 -42.99 25.58
N GLY A 993 10.43 -43.11 25.82
CA GLY A 993 9.41 -42.04 25.68
C GLY A 993 9.73 -40.83 26.57
N ASP A 994 9.98 -39.73 25.99
CA ASP A 994 10.15 -38.34 26.34
C ASP A 994 11.48 -37.69 25.86
N ALA A 995 12.40 -38.47 25.25
CA ALA A 995 13.69 -38.00 24.76
C ALA A 995 13.69 -37.52 23.29
N ALA A 996 12.51 -37.24 22.68
CA ALA A 996 12.40 -36.80 21.29
C ALA A 996 12.45 -35.26 21.12
N ASP A 997 13.03 -34.54 22.07
CA ASP A 997 13.25 -33.06 21.95
C ASP A 997 14.65 -32.73 21.34
N ASP A 998 15.35 -33.74 20.82
CA ASP A 998 16.75 -33.61 20.36
C ASP A 998 16.88 -33.24 18.85
N TYR A 999 15.77 -33.06 18.15
CA TYR A 999 15.78 -32.50 16.80
C TYR A 999 15.72 -30.98 16.89
N GLY A 1000 16.64 -30.26 16.29
CA GLY A 1000 16.59 -28.78 16.13
C GLY A 1000 15.22 -28.23 15.69
N GLY A 1001 15.16 -27.02 15.29
CA GLY A 1001 13.94 -26.35 14.84
C GLY A 1001 13.00 -25.88 15.98
N LYS A 1002 12.23 -24.86 15.72
CA LYS A 1002 11.33 -24.20 16.68
C LYS A 1002 9.97 -24.92 16.76
N LEU A 1003 9.55 -25.37 17.95
CA LEU A 1003 8.20 -25.93 18.14
C LEU A 1003 7.14 -24.84 18.00
N ILE A 1004 6.17 -25.03 17.09
CA ILE A 1004 5.04 -24.09 16.91
C ILE A 1004 3.80 -24.60 17.62
N ALA A 1005 3.46 -25.88 17.42
CA ALA A 1005 2.23 -26.46 17.96
C ALA A 1005 2.37 -27.97 18.21
N THR A 1006 1.50 -28.48 19.08
CA THR A 1006 1.31 -29.92 19.28
C THR A 1006 -0.16 -30.26 19.01
N MET A 1007 -0.41 -31.16 18.06
CA MET A 1007 -1.72 -31.70 17.77
C MET A 1007 -1.85 -33.10 18.36
N THR A 1008 -2.80 -33.29 19.24
CA THR A 1008 -3.07 -34.62 19.84
C THR A 1008 -4.27 -35.27 19.17
N VAL A 1009 -4.06 -36.40 18.49
CA VAL A 1009 -5.11 -37.21 17.85
C VAL A 1009 -5.55 -38.29 18.83
N ALA A 1010 -6.84 -38.27 19.18
CA ALA A 1010 -7.41 -39.24 20.14
C ALA A 1010 -7.62 -40.63 19.50
N LYS A 1011 -7.58 -41.68 20.33
CA LYS A 1011 -7.92 -43.03 19.90
C LYS A 1011 -9.41 -43.12 19.53
N LYS A 1012 -9.74 -43.50 18.29
CA LYS A 1012 -11.14 -43.79 17.90
C LYS A 1012 -11.67 -44.93 18.79
N VAL A 1013 -12.64 -44.64 19.66
CA VAL A 1013 -13.35 -45.64 20.42
C VAL A 1013 -14.24 -46.40 19.42
N ARG A 1014 -13.88 -47.63 19.12
CA ARG A 1014 -14.79 -48.55 18.38
C ARG A 1014 -15.97 -48.82 19.27
N ASN A 1015 -17.11 -48.17 19.03
CA ASN A 1015 -18.37 -48.66 19.52
C ASN A 1015 -18.63 -50.01 18.86
N SER A 1016 -18.37 -51.09 19.57
CA SER A 1016 -18.81 -52.42 19.18
C SER A 1016 -20.34 -52.43 19.26
N LYS A 1017 -20.99 -52.36 18.10
CA LYS A 1017 -22.35 -52.85 17.95
C LYS A 1017 -22.32 -54.25 17.34
#